data_25f8e13920f8691e87b967aae967e1c4
#
_entry.id   25f8e13920f8691e87b967aae967e1c4
#
_cell.length_a   1.000
_cell.length_b   1.000
_cell.length_c   1.000
_cell.angle_alpha   90.00
_cell.angle_beta   90.00
_cell.angle_gamma   90.00
#
_symmetry.space_group_name_H-M   'P 1'
#
loop_
_entity.id
_entity.type
_entity.pdbx_description
1 polymer ?
#
loop_
_entity_poly.entity_id
_entity_poly.type
_entity_poly.pdbx_seq_one_letter_code
_entity_poly.pdbx_strand_id
1 'polypeptide(L)'
;MKEKEVKHNVLKNSLEDIMADRFARYSKYIIQERALPDARDGLKPVQRRILYAMYEDGNTYNKPYHKSAKTVGNVIGNYHPHGDSSVYDAMVRMSQNWKITNPLIDMQGNNGSIDDDPAAAMRYTEARLAKISDFLLQDIDKDTVEWAPNFSDEKMEPTVLPARFPNLLVNGITGIAAGYATNIPPHNLNEVVQASIYRISHPDCSLEELMQFVKGPDFPTGGIVMGLDGIKQAFQTGRGRILIRSKVEIVPTRTIKQIVIHEIPYEVIKSNLVKKIDEIRLNKKIDGILDVRDESDRTGLRIVVDLKKDSNDEQILNYLYKNTDLQISYNYNVIAIVNKAPVQMSLAMMLDAFINHREDVVIRRSKYDLASKKDRAHILEGLIKAVSVMDEIIRIIRKSKDKAHAKKNLIERFDFTEKQAEAIVVMRLYRLKNTDVKELKAEFKQLQCDIAELEKIISDKNELHKVMVEELEKVNEEFNTPRLSDIVHEVKEIVIDEKAMISKEECMITITRDGYIKRVSMRSYNASSESMTQRKDTDSLVCYGASHTLQTLVFFTNRGTYGYIPVYQIEEAKWKDLGGHISNYIKMDSSEKIIAAYVLDSFKTGVHVISASRHGMIKRTELKEFEVSRSNKTMACMKIGAMDEMISVSLSYKPDDQVILVSEQGYGLMYPVEQIPLVSNKSKGVKAMNLSKDDCVASICVSQNREEQVLVSTTTLSLKRMKQTEIAPLNRPAKGNRICKLVKSNPNVILNVHMVDLKTPFEIYTEDIMRFEAKEISLMNAQATFSSPLGKVDKFEWVSPLENVTDGSWVKQDDFEQPSLFDEEKA
;
A
#
# COMPACT_ATOMS: atom_id res chain seq x y z
N MET A 1 -63.20 43.21 -1.22
CA MET A 1 -61.80 42.92 -0.96
C MET A 1 -61.22 42.36 -2.25
N LYS A 2 -60.32 43.12 -2.93
CA LYS A 2 -59.62 42.63 -4.17
C LYS A 2 -58.54 41.71 -3.73
N GLU A 3 -58.61 40.46 -4.12
CA GLU A 3 -57.50 39.49 -4.03
C GLU A 3 -56.29 40.05 -4.78
N LYS A 4 -55.18 40.27 -4.06
CA LYS A 4 -53.91 40.55 -4.67
C LYS A 4 -53.39 39.24 -5.31
N GLU A 5 -53.42 39.14 -6.63
CA GLU A 5 -52.68 38.11 -7.38
C GLU A 5 -51.20 38.18 -6.99
N VAL A 6 -50.73 37.16 -6.30
CA VAL A 6 -49.30 36.94 -6.05
C VAL A 6 -48.71 36.47 -7.38
N LYS A 7 -48.06 37.36 -8.10
CA LYS A 7 -47.26 36.99 -9.29
C LYS A 7 -46.08 36.12 -8.85
N HIS A 8 -46.24 34.80 -9.00
CA HIS A 8 -45.13 33.90 -8.87
C HIS A 8 -44.18 34.09 -10.07
N ASN A 9 -43.02 34.70 -9.82
CA ASN A 9 -41.92 34.73 -10.80
C ASN A 9 -41.34 33.32 -10.90
N VAL A 10 -41.86 32.51 -11.81
CA VAL A 10 -41.29 31.18 -12.14
C VAL A 10 -40.15 31.39 -13.10
N LEU A 11 -38.91 31.27 -12.60
CA LEU A 11 -37.73 31.25 -13.42
C LEU A 11 -37.59 29.85 -14.04
N LYS A 12 -37.53 29.75 -15.38
CA LYS A 12 -37.28 28.51 -16.09
C LYS A 12 -35.78 28.37 -16.29
N ASN A 13 -35.12 27.49 -15.52
CA ASN A 13 -33.74 27.11 -15.69
C ASN A 13 -33.66 25.65 -16.16
N SER A 14 -32.66 25.31 -16.94
CA SER A 14 -32.39 23.90 -17.27
C SER A 14 -31.96 23.15 -16.00
N LEU A 15 -32.26 21.86 -15.91
CA LEU A 15 -31.78 21.01 -14.82
C LEU A 15 -30.24 21.02 -14.76
N GLU A 16 -29.61 21.06 -15.91
CA GLU A 16 -28.14 21.06 -16.09
C GLU A 16 -27.50 22.32 -15.44
N ASP A 17 -28.07 23.51 -15.69
CA ASP A 17 -27.61 24.76 -15.10
C ASP A 17 -27.80 24.80 -13.58
N ILE A 18 -28.96 24.30 -13.10
CA ILE A 18 -29.22 24.21 -11.66
C ILE A 18 -28.22 23.25 -11.00
N MET A 19 -28.00 22.09 -11.59
CA MET A 19 -27.03 21.11 -11.07
C MET A 19 -25.61 21.65 -11.05
N ALA A 20 -25.18 22.31 -12.13
CA ALA A 20 -23.85 22.92 -12.22
C ALA A 20 -23.65 24.02 -11.16
N ASP A 21 -24.62 24.94 -10.99
CA ASP A 21 -24.54 25.97 -9.95
C ASP A 21 -24.49 25.38 -8.53
N ARG A 22 -25.37 24.40 -8.24
CA ARG A 22 -25.40 23.75 -6.92
C ARG A 22 -24.14 22.97 -6.63
N PHE A 23 -23.63 22.24 -7.63
CA PHE A 23 -22.38 21.50 -7.50
C PHE A 23 -21.20 22.44 -7.27
N ALA A 24 -21.10 23.55 -7.99
CA ALA A 24 -20.03 24.53 -7.83
C ALA A 24 -20.06 25.16 -6.41
N ARG A 25 -21.23 25.55 -5.92
CA ARG A 25 -21.39 26.10 -4.55
C ARG A 25 -21.05 25.08 -3.47
N TYR A 26 -21.51 23.84 -3.64
CA TYR A 26 -21.21 22.77 -2.71
C TYR A 26 -19.73 22.40 -2.69
N SER A 27 -19.11 22.30 -3.87
CA SER A 27 -17.66 22.08 -4.00
C SER A 27 -16.84 23.18 -3.33
N LYS A 28 -17.22 24.44 -3.55
CA LYS A 28 -16.59 25.59 -2.89
C LYS A 28 -16.72 25.50 -1.36
N TYR A 29 -17.89 25.17 -0.86
CA TYR A 29 -18.11 25.00 0.58
C TYR A 29 -17.25 23.88 1.17
N ILE A 30 -17.19 22.68 0.52
CA ILE A 30 -16.35 21.57 0.98
C ILE A 30 -14.88 21.96 1.02
N ILE A 31 -14.40 22.69 0.01
CA ILE A 31 -13.02 23.13 -0.08
C ILE A 31 -12.68 24.12 1.05
N GLN A 32 -13.48 25.18 1.19
CA GLN A 32 -13.17 26.27 2.09
C GLN A 32 -13.56 26.02 3.55
N GLU A 33 -14.70 25.36 3.77
CA GLU A 33 -15.36 25.30 5.09
C GLU A 33 -15.44 23.89 5.69
N ARG A 34 -14.76 22.89 5.10
CA ARG A 34 -14.88 21.52 5.61
C ARG A 34 -13.59 20.72 5.62
N ALA A 35 -12.97 20.53 4.45
CA ALA A 35 -12.00 19.45 4.27
C ALA A 35 -10.55 19.91 4.39
N LEU A 36 -10.24 21.15 3.98
CA LEU A 36 -8.88 21.66 3.96
C LEU A 36 -8.60 22.54 5.20
N PRO A 37 -7.34 22.50 5.70
CA PRO A 37 -6.92 23.37 6.80
C PRO A 37 -6.66 24.80 6.33
N ASP A 38 -6.79 25.76 7.24
CA ASP A 38 -6.24 27.11 7.04
C ASP A 38 -4.72 27.07 7.24
N ALA A 39 -3.97 27.73 6.35
CA ALA A 39 -2.51 27.71 6.40
C ALA A 39 -1.93 28.39 7.66
N ARG A 40 -2.68 29.29 8.27
CA ARG A 40 -2.26 30.13 9.41
C ARG A 40 -2.27 29.38 10.74
N ASP A 41 -3.36 28.64 11.04
CA ASP A 41 -3.53 27.89 12.30
C ASP A 41 -3.49 26.37 12.13
N GLY A 42 -3.45 25.87 10.89
CA GLY A 42 -3.37 24.42 10.58
C GLY A 42 -4.63 23.63 10.93
N LEU A 43 -5.77 24.28 11.12
CA LEU A 43 -7.00 23.64 11.58
C LEU A 43 -8.07 23.62 10.49
N LYS A 44 -8.84 22.53 10.49
CA LYS A 44 -10.13 22.49 9.78
C LYS A 44 -11.18 23.28 10.58
N PRO A 45 -12.23 23.79 9.92
CA PRO A 45 -13.28 24.55 10.64
C PRO A 45 -13.88 23.80 11.83
N VAL A 46 -14.17 22.51 11.72
CA VAL A 46 -14.70 21.70 12.82
C VAL A 46 -13.73 21.63 14.01
N GLN A 47 -12.43 21.48 13.76
CA GLN A 47 -11.42 21.44 14.83
C GLN A 47 -11.32 22.78 15.54
N ARG A 48 -11.29 23.88 14.79
CA ARG A 48 -11.25 25.23 15.33
C ARG A 48 -12.48 25.52 16.20
N ARG A 49 -13.66 25.14 15.73
CA ARG A 49 -14.92 25.29 16.47
C ARG A 49 -14.96 24.49 17.77
N ILE A 50 -14.40 23.27 17.76
CA ILE A 50 -14.29 22.45 18.98
C ILE A 50 -13.39 23.14 20.00
N LEU A 51 -12.18 23.55 19.61
CA LEU A 51 -11.22 24.18 20.50
C LEU A 51 -11.78 25.51 21.06
N TYR A 52 -12.41 26.32 20.21
CA TYR A 52 -13.00 27.57 20.63
C TYR A 52 -14.19 27.35 21.57
N ALA A 53 -15.11 26.43 21.30
CA ALA A 53 -16.24 26.12 22.17
C ALA A 53 -15.77 25.62 23.56
N MET A 54 -14.70 24.82 23.62
CA MET A 54 -14.12 24.39 24.89
C MET A 54 -13.49 25.57 25.67
N TYR A 55 -12.86 26.49 24.96
CA TYR A 55 -12.30 27.72 25.56
C TYR A 55 -13.42 28.64 26.10
N GLU A 56 -14.47 28.90 25.30
CA GLU A 56 -15.63 29.70 25.73
C GLU A 56 -16.31 29.11 26.97
N ASP A 57 -16.42 27.77 27.04
CA ASP A 57 -16.95 27.05 28.21
C ASP A 57 -15.99 27.04 29.42
N GLY A 58 -14.81 27.61 29.29
CA GLY A 58 -13.77 27.58 30.32
C GLY A 58 -13.22 26.19 30.62
N ASN A 59 -13.34 25.24 29.70
CA ASN A 59 -12.90 23.85 29.82
C ASN A 59 -11.41 23.71 29.44
N THR A 60 -10.56 24.39 30.17
CA THR A 60 -9.11 24.49 29.97
C THR A 60 -8.34 23.40 30.74
N TYR A 61 -7.07 23.19 30.39
CA TYR A 61 -6.21 22.13 30.94
C TYR A 61 -6.10 22.13 32.48
N ASN A 62 -6.24 23.28 33.15
CA ASN A 62 -6.16 23.45 34.60
C ASN A 62 -7.51 23.31 35.32
N LYS A 63 -8.57 22.93 34.60
CA LYS A 63 -9.92 22.69 35.10
C LYS A 63 -10.25 21.20 35.11
N PRO A 64 -11.28 20.77 35.86
CA PRO A 64 -11.78 19.40 35.80
C PRO A 64 -12.24 19.03 34.38
N TYR A 65 -12.17 17.74 34.07
CA TYR A 65 -12.73 17.21 32.82
C TYR A 65 -14.26 17.39 32.78
N HIS A 66 -14.77 17.65 31.59
CA HIS A 66 -16.21 17.65 31.32
C HIS A 66 -16.59 16.46 30.42
N LYS A 67 -17.82 15.95 30.53
CA LYS A 67 -18.32 14.94 29.61
C LYS A 67 -18.19 15.40 28.16
N SER A 68 -17.63 14.55 27.29
CA SER A 68 -17.46 14.87 25.86
C SER A 68 -18.78 15.28 25.19
N ALA A 69 -19.89 14.67 25.61
CA ALA A 69 -21.23 15.00 25.13
C ALA A 69 -21.61 16.47 25.35
N LYS A 70 -21.11 17.13 26.44
CA LYS A 70 -21.36 18.55 26.68
C LYS A 70 -20.70 19.41 25.61
N THR A 71 -19.43 19.16 25.31
CA THR A 71 -18.67 19.88 24.28
C THR A 71 -19.29 19.64 22.91
N VAL A 72 -19.59 18.38 22.55
CA VAL A 72 -20.24 18.05 21.26
C VAL A 72 -21.57 18.77 21.12
N GLY A 73 -22.42 18.77 22.17
CA GLY A 73 -23.71 19.48 22.16
C GLY A 73 -23.54 20.98 21.98
N ASN A 74 -22.57 21.64 22.66
CA ASN A 74 -22.25 23.05 22.50
C ASN A 74 -21.80 23.37 21.07
N VAL A 75 -20.91 22.58 20.51
CA VAL A 75 -20.38 22.77 19.13
C VAL A 75 -21.48 22.68 18.09
N ILE A 76 -22.37 21.67 18.19
CA ILE A 76 -23.48 21.50 17.24
C ILE A 76 -24.52 22.60 17.37
N GLY A 77 -24.85 22.92 18.61
CA GLY A 77 -25.89 23.92 18.89
C GLY A 77 -25.48 25.33 18.48
N ASN A 78 -24.20 25.70 18.56
CA ASN A 78 -23.76 27.07 18.40
C ASN A 78 -22.89 27.32 17.15
N TYR A 79 -22.11 26.32 16.66
CA TYR A 79 -21.05 26.59 15.68
C TYR A 79 -21.06 25.68 14.48
N HIS A 80 -21.41 24.39 14.64
CA HIS A 80 -21.22 23.39 13.57
C HIS A 80 -22.49 22.54 13.37
N PRO A 81 -23.43 22.95 12.49
CA PRO A 81 -24.75 22.31 12.31
C PRO A 81 -24.64 21.01 11.49
N HIS A 82 -23.87 20.02 11.98
CA HIS A 82 -23.67 18.71 11.37
C HIS A 82 -23.86 17.60 12.40
N GLY A 83 -23.77 16.32 11.96
CA GLY A 83 -23.96 15.17 12.84
C GLY A 83 -22.98 15.13 14.03
N ASP A 84 -23.47 14.72 15.18
CA ASP A 84 -22.73 14.60 16.44
C ASP A 84 -21.53 13.66 16.36
N SER A 85 -21.66 12.55 15.65
CA SER A 85 -20.57 11.59 15.44
C SER A 85 -19.36 12.24 14.76
N SER A 86 -19.58 13.07 13.74
CA SER A 86 -18.47 13.72 13.03
C SER A 86 -17.70 14.72 13.90
N VAL A 87 -18.40 15.43 14.80
CA VAL A 87 -17.78 16.34 15.78
C VAL A 87 -17.02 15.54 16.84
N TYR A 88 -17.64 14.47 17.34
CA TYR A 88 -17.01 13.61 18.34
C TYR A 88 -15.76 12.91 17.80
N ASP A 89 -15.83 12.36 16.59
CA ASP A 89 -14.67 11.70 15.96
C ASP A 89 -13.50 12.68 15.73
N ALA A 90 -13.81 13.92 15.33
CA ALA A 90 -12.78 14.96 15.22
C ALA A 90 -12.16 15.29 16.59
N MET A 91 -12.95 15.35 17.63
CA MET A 91 -12.51 15.57 19.01
C MET A 91 -11.64 14.42 19.51
N VAL A 92 -12.06 13.17 19.31
CA VAL A 92 -11.30 11.96 19.64
C VAL A 92 -9.96 11.96 18.92
N ARG A 93 -9.94 12.20 17.59
CA ARG A 93 -8.69 12.22 16.80
C ARG A 93 -7.69 13.25 17.35
N MET A 94 -8.15 14.41 17.80
CA MET A 94 -7.28 15.44 18.41
C MET A 94 -6.71 15.04 19.79
N SER A 95 -7.19 13.94 20.39
CA SER A 95 -6.68 13.42 21.67
C SER A 95 -5.76 12.20 21.51
N GLN A 96 -5.65 11.63 20.32
CA GLN A 96 -4.92 10.37 20.07
C GLN A 96 -3.44 10.64 19.80
N ASN A 97 -2.57 10.24 20.72
CA ASN A 97 -1.13 10.46 20.62
C ASN A 97 -0.42 9.62 19.54
N TRP A 98 -1.08 8.60 18.97
CA TRP A 98 -0.58 7.84 17.81
C TRP A 98 -1.03 8.44 16.47
N LYS A 99 -1.92 9.44 16.48
CA LYS A 99 -2.39 10.16 15.29
C LYS A 99 -1.86 11.59 15.20
N ILE A 100 -1.57 12.22 16.33
CA ILE A 100 -1.13 13.62 16.43
C ILE A 100 0.07 13.68 17.36
N THR A 101 1.16 14.31 16.92
CA THR A 101 2.40 14.42 17.71
C THR A 101 2.19 15.21 19.00
N ASN A 102 1.42 16.29 18.92
CA ASN A 102 1.06 17.13 20.07
C ASN A 102 -0.47 17.19 20.20
N PRO A 103 -1.10 16.28 20.96
CA PRO A 103 -2.54 16.27 21.15
C PRO A 103 -3.07 17.62 21.64
N LEU A 104 -4.17 18.07 21.00
CA LEU A 104 -4.82 19.35 21.32
C LEU A 104 -5.91 19.19 22.38
N ILE A 105 -6.37 17.98 22.60
CA ILE A 105 -7.40 17.63 23.57
C ILE A 105 -6.82 16.57 24.51
N ASP A 106 -7.02 16.80 25.80
CA ASP A 106 -6.75 15.84 26.86
C ASP A 106 -8.03 15.11 27.19
N MET A 107 -8.07 13.79 26.92
CA MET A 107 -9.27 12.96 27.05
C MET A 107 -9.06 11.84 28.06
N GLN A 108 -10.06 11.62 28.91
CA GLN A 108 -10.11 10.55 29.90
C GLN A 108 -11.18 9.52 29.51
N GLY A 109 -10.84 8.25 29.66
CA GLY A 109 -11.67 7.14 29.23
C GLY A 109 -11.11 6.46 27.96
N ASN A 110 -11.91 5.59 27.35
CA ASN A 110 -11.51 4.90 26.11
C ASN A 110 -11.67 5.85 24.92
N ASN A 111 -10.56 6.35 24.38
CA ASN A 111 -10.49 7.18 23.17
C ASN A 111 -10.00 6.39 21.93
N GLY A 112 -10.17 5.05 21.92
CA GLY A 112 -9.73 4.18 20.84
C GLY A 112 -8.35 3.60 21.06
N SER A 113 -7.84 2.86 20.08
CA SER A 113 -6.51 2.24 20.11
C SER A 113 -5.82 2.28 18.75
N ILE A 114 -4.54 1.91 18.73
CA ILE A 114 -3.76 1.73 17.49
C ILE A 114 -4.21 0.49 16.67
N ASP A 115 -5.05 -0.36 17.27
CA ASP A 115 -5.70 -1.51 16.63
C ASP A 115 -6.98 -1.15 15.89
N ASP A 116 -7.29 0.15 15.79
CA ASP A 116 -8.51 0.72 15.21
C ASP A 116 -9.78 0.40 16.01
N ASP A 117 -9.64 0.09 17.30
CA ASP A 117 -10.80 0.00 18.18
C ASP A 117 -11.48 1.37 18.26
N PRO A 118 -12.80 1.44 18.16
CA PRO A 118 -13.52 2.71 18.26
C PRO A 118 -13.46 3.27 19.68
N ALA A 119 -13.48 4.60 19.79
CA ALA A 119 -13.66 5.26 21.07
C ALA A 119 -15.00 4.88 21.70
N ALA A 120 -15.07 4.88 23.02
CA ALA A 120 -16.34 4.74 23.74
C ALA A 120 -17.30 5.90 23.38
N ALA A 121 -18.60 5.67 23.46
CA ALA A 121 -19.57 6.72 23.17
C ALA A 121 -19.34 7.97 24.05
N MET A 122 -19.59 9.16 23.50
CA MET A 122 -19.31 10.47 24.11
C MET A 122 -19.87 10.70 25.51
N ARG A 123 -20.90 9.93 25.92
CA ARG A 123 -21.44 9.94 27.29
C ARG A 123 -20.54 9.29 28.33
N TYR A 124 -19.58 8.45 27.90
CA TYR A 124 -18.65 7.74 28.79
C TYR A 124 -17.30 8.43 28.89
N THR A 125 -16.85 9.12 27.84
CA THR A 125 -15.58 9.84 27.82
C THR A 125 -15.71 11.24 28.42
N GLU A 126 -14.59 11.76 28.90
CA GLU A 126 -14.48 13.12 29.42
C GLU A 126 -13.28 13.80 28.75
N ALA A 127 -13.37 15.10 28.55
CA ALA A 127 -12.33 15.84 27.84
C ALA A 127 -12.17 17.26 28.41
N ARG A 128 -10.99 17.81 28.15
CA ARG A 128 -10.62 19.21 28.35
C ARG A 128 -9.58 19.61 27.33
N LEU A 129 -9.33 20.91 27.16
CA LEU A 129 -8.21 21.37 26.35
C LEU A 129 -6.89 20.83 26.89
N ALA A 130 -6.00 20.38 26.03
CA ALA A 130 -4.61 20.08 26.38
C ALA A 130 -3.84 21.40 26.63
N LYS A 131 -2.75 21.33 27.39
CA LYS A 131 -1.96 22.53 27.76
C LYS A 131 -1.42 23.27 26.53
N ILE A 132 -1.01 22.56 25.51
CA ILE A 132 -0.51 23.17 24.26
C ILE A 132 -1.60 23.97 23.52
N SER A 133 -2.88 23.63 23.68
CA SER A 133 -3.99 24.33 23.03
C SER A 133 -4.16 25.75 23.53
N ASP A 134 -3.69 26.07 24.74
CA ASP A 134 -3.65 27.45 25.22
C ASP A 134 -2.83 28.33 24.29
N PHE A 135 -1.73 27.81 23.72
CA PHE A 135 -0.88 28.56 22.79
C PHE A 135 -1.51 28.74 21.38
N LEU A 136 -2.61 28.03 21.10
CA LEU A 136 -3.43 28.30 19.90
C LEU A 136 -4.52 29.37 20.18
N LEU A 137 -4.99 29.49 21.42
CA LEU A 137 -6.17 30.27 21.83
C LEU A 137 -5.83 31.56 22.57
N GLN A 138 -4.61 31.63 23.15
CA GLN A 138 -4.21 32.76 23.97
C GLN A 138 -4.33 34.09 23.24
N ASP A 139 -4.84 35.11 23.94
CA ASP A 139 -5.10 36.46 23.44
C ASP A 139 -6.27 36.56 22.42
N ILE A 140 -7.11 35.54 22.23
CA ILE A 140 -8.24 35.55 21.30
C ILE A 140 -9.25 36.67 21.66
N ASP A 141 -9.36 37.02 22.95
CA ASP A 141 -10.27 38.06 23.46
C ASP A 141 -9.74 39.48 23.23
N LYS A 142 -8.57 39.66 22.64
CA LYS A 142 -7.91 40.95 22.42
C LYS A 142 -8.01 41.44 20.97
N ASP A 143 -9.05 41.09 20.26
CA ASP A 143 -9.26 41.42 18.85
C ASP A 143 -8.09 41.06 17.92
N THR A 144 -7.46 39.92 18.22
CA THR A 144 -6.27 39.44 17.49
C THR A 144 -6.58 38.79 16.17
N VAL A 145 -7.80 38.32 15.96
CA VAL A 145 -8.27 37.60 14.77
C VAL A 145 -9.57 38.15 14.24
N GLU A 146 -9.92 37.78 13.01
CA GLU A 146 -11.20 38.14 12.42
C GLU A 146 -12.31 37.22 12.90
N TRP A 147 -13.48 37.76 13.09
CA TRP A 147 -14.68 37.09 13.54
C TRP A 147 -15.73 37.07 12.43
N ALA A 148 -16.49 36.00 12.36
CA ALA A 148 -17.63 35.84 11.48
C ALA A 148 -18.87 35.43 12.28
N PRO A 149 -20.06 35.76 11.81
CA PRO A 149 -21.31 35.26 12.43
C PRO A 149 -21.38 33.73 12.23
N ASN A 150 -21.93 33.03 13.21
CA ASN A 150 -22.21 31.60 13.11
C ASN A 150 -23.34 31.32 12.10
N PHE A 151 -23.72 30.05 11.93
CA PHE A 151 -24.77 29.63 10.99
C PHE A 151 -26.18 30.20 11.28
N SER A 152 -26.47 30.65 12.51
CA SER A 152 -27.76 31.24 12.92
C SER A 152 -27.70 32.76 13.09
N ASP A 153 -26.57 33.42 12.84
CA ASP A 153 -26.31 34.85 13.08
C ASP A 153 -26.51 35.31 14.55
N GLU A 154 -26.55 34.38 15.50
CA GLU A 154 -26.76 34.67 16.93
C GLU A 154 -25.44 34.84 17.71
N LYS A 155 -24.40 34.21 17.27
CA LYS A 155 -23.05 34.24 17.90
C LYS A 155 -21.97 34.53 16.86
N MET A 156 -20.81 35.00 17.36
CA MET A 156 -19.62 35.16 16.57
C MET A 156 -18.65 34.00 16.77
N GLU A 157 -18.01 33.56 15.71
CA GLU A 157 -16.96 32.56 15.76
C GLU A 157 -15.66 33.08 15.13
N PRO A 158 -14.46 32.64 15.62
CA PRO A 158 -13.21 33.08 15.04
C PRO A 158 -12.97 32.38 13.70
N THR A 159 -12.57 33.12 12.67
CA THR A 159 -12.25 32.57 11.35
C THR A 159 -10.90 31.83 11.35
N VAL A 160 -10.03 32.18 12.29
CA VAL A 160 -8.71 31.60 12.52
C VAL A 160 -8.35 31.77 13.99
N LEU A 161 -7.50 30.92 14.56
CA LEU A 161 -6.99 31.08 15.92
C LEU A 161 -5.67 31.87 15.95
N PRO A 162 -5.35 32.58 17.04
CA PRO A 162 -4.13 33.39 17.16
C PRO A 162 -2.86 32.55 17.41
N ALA A 163 -2.73 31.41 16.77
CA ALA A 163 -1.72 30.39 16.99
C ALA A 163 -0.31 30.92 17.25
N ARG A 164 0.34 30.48 18.35
CA ARG A 164 1.71 30.83 18.73
C ARG A 164 2.77 29.88 18.21
N PHE A 165 2.38 28.75 17.59
CA PHE A 165 3.28 27.79 16.95
C PHE A 165 2.68 27.31 15.62
N PRO A 166 3.50 26.87 14.66
CA PRO A 166 3.06 26.47 13.31
C PRO A 166 2.41 25.10 13.33
N ASN A 167 1.19 25.02 13.86
CA ASN A 167 0.45 23.78 14.08
C ASN A 167 0.25 22.95 12.79
N LEU A 168 0.13 23.59 11.61
CA LEU A 168 0.01 22.91 10.33
C LEU A 168 1.17 21.94 10.08
N LEU A 169 2.38 22.36 10.38
CA LEU A 169 3.58 21.52 10.21
C LEU A 169 3.78 20.57 11.38
N VAL A 170 3.56 21.03 12.62
CA VAL A 170 3.82 20.24 13.83
C VAL A 170 2.92 19.03 13.92
N ASN A 171 1.61 19.19 13.76
CA ASN A 171 0.64 18.11 13.87
C ASN A 171 0.27 17.47 12.53
N GLY A 172 0.57 18.14 11.41
CA GLY A 172 0.14 17.66 10.11
C GLY A 172 -1.39 17.62 9.98
N ILE A 173 -1.88 17.24 8.82
CA ILE A 173 -3.31 17.07 8.61
C ILE A 173 -3.59 16.31 7.31
N THR A 174 -4.68 15.53 7.27
CA THR A 174 -5.19 14.87 6.08
C THR A 174 -6.59 15.35 5.76
N GLY A 175 -6.95 15.48 4.48
CA GLY A 175 -8.29 15.90 4.07
C GLY A 175 -8.56 15.63 2.60
N ILE A 176 -9.83 15.34 2.28
CA ILE A 176 -10.30 15.07 0.91
C ILE A 176 -11.46 16.02 0.60
N ALA A 177 -11.29 16.83 -0.44
CA ALA A 177 -12.28 17.76 -0.96
C ALA A 177 -12.61 17.46 -2.42
N ALA A 178 -13.53 18.21 -3.00
CA ALA A 178 -13.88 18.11 -4.43
C ALA A 178 -12.71 18.64 -5.30
N GLY A 179 -12.00 17.74 -5.96
CA GLY A 179 -10.85 18.04 -6.81
C GLY A 179 -9.53 18.34 -6.08
N TYR A 180 -9.52 18.34 -4.74
CA TYR A 180 -8.34 18.58 -3.91
C TYR A 180 -8.23 17.55 -2.80
N ALA A 181 -7.02 17.12 -2.51
CA ALA A 181 -6.71 16.34 -1.32
C ALA A 181 -5.49 16.97 -0.63
N THR A 182 -5.45 16.92 0.70
CA THR A 182 -4.28 17.32 1.46
C THR A 182 -3.78 16.16 2.29
N ASN A 183 -2.46 16.00 2.35
CA ASN A 183 -1.79 14.99 3.15
C ASN A 183 -0.45 15.55 3.63
N ILE A 184 -0.49 16.21 4.78
CA ILE A 184 0.65 16.87 5.40
C ILE A 184 1.06 16.03 6.60
N PRO A 185 2.27 15.45 6.61
CA PRO A 185 2.73 14.68 7.76
C PRO A 185 3.09 15.59 8.93
N PRO A 186 3.07 15.07 10.16
CA PRO A 186 3.59 15.78 11.32
C PRO A 186 5.11 15.93 11.27
N HIS A 187 5.63 16.98 11.92
CA HIS A 187 7.06 17.28 12.04
C HIS A 187 7.42 17.57 13.49
N ASN A 188 8.69 17.45 13.83
CA ASN A 188 9.17 17.71 15.16
C ASN A 188 8.99 19.19 15.54
N LEU A 189 8.40 19.45 16.71
CA LEU A 189 8.10 20.81 17.17
C LEU A 189 9.34 21.68 17.25
N ASN A 190 10.43 21.18 17.86
CA ASN A 190 11.69 21.94 18.00
C ASN A 190 12.27 22.31 16.63
N GLU A 191 12.31 21.34 15.69
CA GLU A 191 12.85 21.59 14.35
C GLU A 191 12.06 22.66 13.61
N VAL A 192 10.72 22.62 13.68
CA VAL A 192 9.84 23.59 13.03
C VAL A 192 9.91 24.96 13.69
N VAL A 193 10.01 25.02 15.02
CA VAL A 193 10.19 26.28 15.76
C VAL A 193 11.52 26.92 15.40
N GLN A 194 12.62 26.16 15.42
CA GLN A 194 13.95 26.70 15.06
C GLN A 194 13.99 27.18 13.60
N ALA A 195 13.37 26.46 12.68
CA ALA A 195 13.25 26.90 11.29
C ALA A 195 12.41 28.19 11.17
N SER A 196 11.35 28.33 11.98
CA SER A 196 10.53 29.56 12.00
C SER A 196 11.33 30.76 12.51
N ILE A 197 12.11 30.58 13.58
CA ILE A 197 12.99 31.60 14.15
C ILE A 197 14.06 32.03 13.11
N TYR A 198 14.67 31.05 12.46
CA TYR A 198 15.65 31.32 11.41
C TYR A 198 15.03 32.08 10.23
N ARG A 199 13.82 31.69 9.79
CA ARG A 199 13.08 32.35 8.70
C ARG A 199 12.67 33.77 9.05
N ILE A 200 12.29 34.05 10.30
CA ILE A 200 12.01 35.43 10.77
C ILE A 200 13.24 36.34 10.59
N SER A 201 14.43 35.80 10.93
CA SER A 201 15.69 36.54 10.85
C SER A 201 16.26 36.63 9.43
N HIS A 202 15.96 35.64 8.58
CA HIS A 202 16.47 35.49 7.20
C HIS A 202 15.32 35.21 6.21
N PRO A 203 14.52 36.25 5.83
CA PRO A 203 13.34 36.06 4.99
C PRO A 203 13.62 35.44 3.62
N ASP A 204 14.82 35.62 3.07
CA ASP A 204 15.23 35.12 1.76
C ASP A 204 16.05 33.82 1.84
N CYS A 205 16.06 33.12 2.99
CA CYS A 205 16.81 31.87 3.14
C CYS A 205 16.37 30.79 2.16
N SER A 206 17.35 30.00 1.72
CA SER A 206 17.14 28.87 0.79
C SER A 206 16.45 27.68 1.44
N LEU A 207 15.97 26.74 0.62
CA LEU A 207 15.42 25.49 1.13
C LEU A 207 16.48 24.66 1.87
N GLU A 208 17.70 24.65 1.36
CA GLU A 208 18.83 23.92 1.95
C GLU A 208 19.15 24.41 3.37
N GLU A 209 19.05 25.71 3.62
CA GLU A 209 19.23 26.28 4.94
C GLU A 209 18.09 25.89 5.89
N LEU A 210 16.84 25.93 5.43
CA LEU A 210 15.69 25.48 6.23
C LEU A 210 15.77 23.98 6.56
N MET A 211 16.28 23.17 5.65
CA MET A 211 16.45 21.73 5.86
C MET A 211 17.57 21.37 6.86
N GLN A 212 18.42 22.32 7.25
CA GLN A 212 19.34 22.11 8.37
C GLN A 212 18.59 21.99 9.70
N PHE A 213 17.45 22.65 9.82
CA PHE A 213 16.57 22.59 10.98
C PHE A 213 15.50 21.51 10.82
N VAL A 214 14.65 21.59 9.77
CA VAL A 214 13.59 20.61 9.49
C VAL A 214 14.15 19.50 8.61
N LYS A 215 14.55 18.41 9.25
CA LYS A 215 15.16 17.26 8.54
C LYS A 215 14.16 16.45 7.72
N GLY A 216 12.89 16.44 8.11
CA GLY A 216 11.81 15.70 7.48
C GLY A 216 10.66 15.44 8.46
N PRO A 217 9.68 14.60 8.09
CA PRO A 217 8.56 14.28 8.95
C PRO A 217 9.00 13.58 10.23
N ASP A 218 8.24 13.76 11.28
CA ASP A 218 8.43 13.08 12.57
C ASP A 218 7.10 12.50 13.02
N PHE A 219 6.95 11.20 12.85
CA PHE A 219 5.69 10.51 13.07
C PHE A 219 5.52 10.11 14.54
N PRO A 220 4.34 10.25 15.14
CA PRO A 220 4.09 9.87 16.52
C PRO A 220 4.27 8.37 16.80
N THR A 221 4.19 7.54 15.77
CA THR A 221 4.45 6.09 15.85
C THR A 221 5.92 5.72 15.61
N GLY A 222 6.81 6.70 15.41
CA GLY A 222 8.23 6.47 15.11
C GLY A 222 8.45 5.93 13.69
N GLY A 223 9.29 4.91 13.58
CA GLY A 223 9.68 4.28 12.33
C GLY A 223 10.86 4.94 11.63
N ILE A 224 11.25 4.36 10.50
CA ILE A 224 12.37 4.80 9.68
C ILE A 224 11.85 5.44 8.40
N VAL A 225 12.13 6.72 8.23
CA VAL A 225 11.79 7.50 7.03
C VAL A 225 12.94 7.39 6.03
N MET A 226 12.64 6.99 4.81
CA MET A 226 13.62 6.76 3.74
C MET A 226 13.27 7.58 2.51
N GLY A 227 14.30 8.14 1.84
CA GLY A 227 14.14 8.89 0.60
C GLY A 227 14.25 10.40 0.78
N LEU A 228 15.47 10.91 1.02
CA LEU A 228 15.76 12.34 1.19
C LEU A 228 15.31 13.17 -0.02
N ASP A 229 15.48 12.64 -1.22
CA ASP A 229 15.04 13.35 -2.46
C ASP A 229 13.53 13.58 -2.48
N GLY A 230 12.75 12.61 -1.98
CA GLY A 230 11.30 12.75 -1.83
C GLY A 230 10.91 13.81 -0.82
N ILE A 231 11.65 13.92 0.31
CA ILE A 231 11.48 14.98 1.31
C ILE A 231 11.82 16.34 0.70
N LYS A 232 12.98 16.46 0.03
CA LYS A 232 13.41 17.70 -0.62
C LYS A 232 12.40 18.16 -1.67
N GLN A 233 11.92 17.26 -2.51
CA GLN A 233 10.88 17.54 -3.49
C GLN A 233 9.58 18.00 -2.83
N ALA A 234 9.16 17.35 -1.73
CA ALA A 234 7.97 17.74 -0.98
C ALA A 234 8.09 19.13 -0.39
N PHE A 235 9.23 19.46 0.19
CA PHE A 235 9.50 20.79 0.78
C PHE A 235 9.60 21.87 -0.27
N GLN A 236 10.09 21.56 -1.47
CA GLN A 236 10.20 22.50 -2.57
C GLN A 236 8.85 22.76 -3.26
N THR A 237 8.07 21.70 -3.54
CA THR A 237 6.90 21.77 -4.43
C THR A 237 5.57 21.50 -3.74
N GLY A 238 5.58 21.07 -2.48
CA GLY A 238 4.41 20.57 -1.77
C GLY A 238 3.99 19.16 -2.19
N ARG A 239 4.76 18.46 -3.04
CA ARG A 239 4.52 17.07 -3.46
C ARG A 239 5.80 16.26 -3.41
N GLY A 240 5.72 15.08 -2.83
CA GLY A 240 6.85 14.16 -2.78
C GLY A 240 6.40 12.79 -2.30
N ARG A 241 7.26 11.81 -2.49
CA ARG A 241 7.01 10.43 -2.06
C ARG A 241 8.18 9.95 -1.21
N ILE A 242 7.86 9.45 -0.03
CA ILE A 242 8.82 8.83 0.89
C ILE A 242 8.37 7.42 1.22
N LEU A 243 9.29 6.62 1.75
CA LEU A 243 8.97 5.32 2.33
C LEU A 243 9.08 5.41 3.86
N ILE A 244 8.13 4.79 4.54
CA ILE A 244 8.16 4.63 6.00
C ILE A 244 8.27 3.15 6.27
N ARG A 245 9.27 2.77 7.06
CA ARG A 245 9.55 1.38 7.43
C ARG A 245 9.45 1.22 8.94
N SER A 246 8.93 0.08 9.37
CA SER A 246 8.92 -0.34 10.77
C SER A 246 10.33 -0.42 11.35
N LYS A 247 10.48 -0.12 12.64
CA LYS A 247 11.71 -0.38 13.39
C LYS A 247 11.68 -1.80 13.92
N VAL A 248 12.64 -2.59 13.49
CA VAL A 248 12.67 -4.03 13.72
C VAL A 248 14.03 -4.45 14.26
N GLU A 249 14.01 -5.37 15.21
CA GLU A 249 15.18 -6.02 15.77
C GLU A 249 15.13 -7.52 15.53
N ILE A 250 16.24 -8.13 15.15
CA ILE A 250 16.37 -9.59 15.03
C ILE A 250 17.07 -10.11 16.29
N VAL A 251 16.34 -10.90 17.07
CA VAL A 251 16.82 -11.45 18.34
C VAL A 251 17.01 -12.95 18.22
N PRO A 252 18.25 -13.47 18.19
CA PRO A 252 18.50 -14.91 18.20
C PRO A 252 18.32 -15.47 19.62
N THR A 253 17.54 -16.54 19.74
CA THR A 253 17.40 -17.33 20.97
C THR A 253 18.10 -18.70 20.82
N ARG A 254 18.08 -19.54 21.85
CA ARG A 254 18.75 -20.84 21.80
C ARG A 254 18.15 -21.79 20.75
N THR A 255 16.84 -21.74 20.56
CA THR A 255 16.06 -22.67 19.73
C THR A 255 15.46 -22.05 18.48
N ILE A 256 15.18 -20.75 18.49
CA ILE A 256 14.50 -20.01 17.43
C ILE A 256 15.17 -18.66 17.22
N LYS A 257 14.87 -17.98 16.12
CA LYS A 257 15.13 -16.56 15.92
C LYS A 257 13.81 -15.80 16.04
N GLN A 258 13.86 -14.54 16.43
CA GLN A 258 12.67 -13.69 16.53
C GLN A 258 12.88 -12.40 15.74
N ILE A 259 11.90 -12.04 14.93
CA ILE A 259 11.78 -10.69 14.39
C ILE A 259 10.85 -9.93 15.35
N VAL A 260 11.42 -8.95 16.06
CA VAL A 260 10.69 -8.11 17.02
C VAL A 260 10.45 -6.75 16.41
N ILE A 261 9.20 -6.36 16.25
CA ILE A 261 8.79 -5.09 15.67
C ILE A 261 8.40 -4.17 16.83
N HIS A 262 9.12 -3.06 16.99
CA HIS A 262 8.92 -2.07 18.07
C HIS A 262 8.10 -0.86 17.62
N GLU A 263 8.18 -0.49 16.34
CA GLU A 263 7.49 0.66 15.77
C GLU A 263 6.90 0.27 14.42
N ILE A 264 5.70 0.76 14.12
CA ILE A 264 5.00 0.52 12.87
C ILE A 264 4.81 1.84 12.10
N PRO A 265 4.70 1.80 10.77
CA PRO A 265 4.51 3.01 9.98
C PRO A 265 3.24 3.76 10.37
N TYR A 266 3.29 5.07 10.22
CA TYR A 266 2.19 5.98 10.56
C TYR A 266 0.89 5.61 9.81
N GLU A 267 -0.24 5.64 10.53
CA GLU A 267 -1.59 5.26 10.07
C GLU A 267 -1.77 3.77 9.73
N VAL A 268 -0.79 2.91 9.98
CA VAL A 268 -0.96 1.47 9.89
C VAL A 268 -1.73 0.95 11.10
N ILE A 269 -2.73 0.12 10.84
CA ILE A 269 -3.52 -0.57 11.87
C ILE A 269 -2.76 -1.82 12.31
N LYS A 270 -2.38 -1.88 13.59
CA LYS A 270 -1.55 -2.94 14.16
C LYS A 270 -2.19 -4.32 13.99
N SER A 271 -3.47 -4.48 14.33
CA SER A 271 -4.19 -5.74 14.21
C SER A 271 -4.24 -6.29 12.78
N ASN A 272 -4.44 -5.42 11.78
CA ASN A 272 -4.42 -5.80 10.37
C ASN A 272 -3.02 -6.23 9.91
N LEU A 273 -1.98 -5.57 10.41
CA LEU A 273 -0.60 -5.93 10.11
C LEU A 273 -0.26 -7.32 10.65
N VAL A 274 -0.59 -7.60 11.92
CA VAL A 274 -0.39 -8.91 12.55
C VAL A 274 -1.13 -9.98 11.76
N LYS A 275 -2.39 -9.74 11.41
CA LYS A 275 -3.21 -10.66 10.60
C LYS A 275 -2.58 -10.95 9.24
N LYS A 276 -2.09 -9.93 8.52
CA LYS A 276 -1.42 -10.12 7.22
C LYS A 276 -0.15 -10.98 7.33
N ILE A 277 0.64 -10.77 8.39
CA ILE A 277 1.85 -11.58 8.62
C ILE A 277 1.46 -13.03 8.93
N ASP A 278 0.43 -13.24 9.75
CA ASP A 278 -0.07 -14.58 10.07
C ASP A 278 -0.69 -15.30 8.86
N GLU A 279 -1.39 -14.59 7.98
CA GLU A 279 -1.88 -15.14 6.71
C GLU A 279 -0.75 -15.61 5.78
N ILE A 280 0.41 -14.96 5.78
CA ILE A 280 1.60 -15.41 5.04
C ILE A 280 2.07 -16.76 5.61
N ARG A 281 2.11 -16.91 6.95
CA ARG A 281 2.47 -18.15 7.64
C ARG A 281 1.46 -19.26 7.32
N LEU A 282 0.17 -19.02 7.52
CA LEU A 282 -0.90 -20.00 7.31
C LEU A 282 -0.99 -20.51 5.87
N ASN A 283 -0.81 -19.61 4.91
CA ASN A 283 -0.83 -19.94 3.48
C ASN A 283 0.51 -20.52 2.98
N LYS A 284 1.49 -20.72 3.87
CA LYS A 284 2.83 -21.24 3.54
C LYS A 284 3.46 -20.54 2.33
N LYS A 285 3.25 -19.22 2.18
CA LYS A 285 3.83 -18.46 1.08
C LYS A 285 5.35 -18.38 1.16
N ILE A 286 5.87 -18.43 2.37
CA ILE A 286 7.29 -18.58 2.68
C ILE A 286 7.44 -19.60 3.80
N ASP A 287 8.52 -20.37 3.77
CA ASP A 287 8.88 -21.23 4.88
C ASP A 287 9.72 -20.47 5.92
N GLY A 288 9.68 -20.92 7.16
CA GLY A 288 10.50 -20.39 8.24
C GLY A 288 9.75 -19.61 9.31
N ILE A 289 8.53 -19.12 9.09
CA ILE A 289 7.71 -18.50 10.13
C ILE A 289 6.99 -19.58 10.93
N LEU A 290 7.24 -19.62 12.25
CA LEU A 290 6.63 -20.56 13.18
C LEU A 290 5.36 -19.99 13.80
N ASP A 291 5.42 -18.76 14.30
CA ASP A 291 4.31 -18.11 15.00
C ASP A 291 4.36 -16.59 14.88
N VAL A 292 3.22 -15.93 15.07
CA VAL A 292 3.08 -14.49 15.05
C VAL A 292 2.25 -14.06 16.25
N ARG A 293 2.81 -13.21 17.12
CA ARG A 293 2.13 -12.77 18.35
C ARG A 293 2.21 -11.27 18.51
N ASP A 294 1.16 -10.70 19.05
CA ASP A 294 1.16 -9.33 19.59
C ASP A 294 1.42 -9.42 21.11
N GLU A 295 2.56 -8.90 21.52
CA GLU A 295 3.01 -8.81 22.90
C GLU A 295 3.01 -7.36 23.41
N SER A 296 2.31 -6.46 22.72
CA SER A 296 2.24 -5.04 23.10
C SER A 296 1.60 -4.88 24.47
N ASP A 297 2.22 -4.06 25.30
CA ASP A 297 1.76 -3.77 26.66
C ASP A 297 1.91 -2.26 27.00
N ARG A 298 1.88 -1.92 28.29
CA ARG A 298 2.03 -0.54 28.76
C ARG A 298 3.42 0.06 28.52
N THR A 299 4.41 -0.77 28.23
CA THR A 299 5.79 -0.34 27.97
C THR A 299 5.99 0.06 26.50
N GLY A 300 5.14 -0.42 25.61
CA GLY A 300 5.19 -0.08 24.19
C GLY A 300 4.65 -1.15 23.26
N LEU A 301 4.74 -0.87 21.97
CA LEU A 301 4.37 -1.79 20.91
C LEU A 301 5.44 -2.88 20.76
N ARG A 302 5.01 -4.14 20.73
CA ARG A 302 5.86 -5.29 20.52
C ARG A 302 5.12 -6.39 19.74
N ILE A 303 5.42 -6.53 18.45
CA ILE A 303 4.94 -7.65 17.64
C ILE A 303 6.12 -8.60 17.45
N VAL A 304 5.93 -9.89 17.71
CA VAL A 304 6.97 -10.91 17.62
C VAL A 304 6.61 -11.92 16.55
N VAL A 305 7.53 -12.14 15.62
CA VAL A 305 7.46 -13.19 14.59
C VAL A 305 8.55 -14.22 14.89
N ASP A 306 8.16 -15.41 15.31
CA ASP A 306 9.07 -16.51 15.58
C ASP A 306 9.48 -17.20 14.28
N LEU A 307 10.78 -17.41 14.10
CA LEU A 307 11.36 -18.05 12.94
C LEU A 307 12.07 -19.36 13.31
N LYS A 308 12.11 -20.28 12.37
CA LYS A 308 12.98 -21.46 12.48
C LYS A 308 14.45 -21.02 12.59
N LYS A 309 15.23 -21.75 13.37
CA LYS A 309 16.64 -21.43 13.63
C LYS A 309 17.47 -21.31 12.35
N ASP A 310 17.23 -22.19 11.39
CA ASP A 310 18.00 -22.30 10.14
C ASP A 310 17.43 -21.45 9.00
N SER A 311 16.35 -20.68 9.26
CA SER A 311 15.76 -19.79 8.25
C SER A 311 16.62 -18.56 8.00
N ASN A 312 16.53 -18.02 6.78
CA ASN A 312 17.15 -16.75 6.40
C ASN A 312 16.25 -15.60 6.87
N ASP A 313 16.54 -15.09 8.06
CA ASP A 313 15.82 -14.01 8.74
C ASP A 313 15.79 -12.71 7.92
N GLU A 314 16.90 -12.35 7.27
CA GLU A 314 16.99 -11.13 6.46
C GLU A 314 16.08 -11.21 5.22
N GLN A 315 16.06 -12.34 4.54
CA GLN A 315 15.19 -12.54 3.38
C GLN A 315 13.71 -12.59 3.76
N ILE A 316 13.37 -13.25 4.87
CA ILE A 316 12.00 -13.24 5.40
C ILE A 316 11.58 -11.82 5.74
N LEU A 317 12.41 -11.05 6.43
CA LEU A 317 12.15 -9.66 6.76
C LEU A 317 11.94 -8.81 5.50
N ASN A 318 12.79 -8.98 4.49
CA ASN A 318 12.67 -8.29 3.20
C ASN A 318 11.35 -8.64 2.49
N TYR A 319 10.93 -9.91 2.56
CA TYR A 319 9.64 -10.34 2.02
C TYR A 319 8.48 -9.68 2.77
N LEU A 320 8.54 -9.62 4.10
CA LEU A 320 7.52 -8.97 4.93
C LEU A 320 7.44 -7.46 4.61
N TYR A 321 8.56 -6.75 4.43
CA TYR A 321 8.58 -5.35 4.00
C TYR A 321 7.91 -5.12 2.65
N LYS A 322 8.06 -6.04 1.70
CA LYS A 322 7.49 -5.91 0.36
C LYS A 322 6.01 -6.27 0.28
N ASN A 323 5.56 -7.22 1.11
CA ASN A 323 4.23 -7.83 1.00
C ASN A 323 3.27 -7.47 2.14
N THR A 324 3.72 -6.69 3.12
CA THR A 324 2.89 -6.21 4.24
C THR A 324 3.06 -4.72 4.47
N ASP A 325 2.30 -4.17 5.40
CA ASP A 325 2.38 -2.76 5.78
C ASP A 325 3.54 -2.44 6.75
N LEU A 326 4.50 -3.37 6.93
CA LEU A 326 5.77 -3.08 7.61
C LEU A 326 6.60 -2.03 6.87
N GLN A 327 6.37 -1.83 5.59
CA GLN A 327 6.88 -0.72 4.80
C GLN A 327 5.77 -0.18 3.93
N ILE A 328 5.51 1.12 4.04
CA ILE A 328 4.50 1.81 3.23
C ILE A 328 5.11 2.98 2.47
N SER A 329 4.41 3.41 1.45
CA SER A 329 4.71 4.64 0.72
C SER A 329 3.82 5.76 1.23
N TYR A 330 4.41 6.84 1.71
CA TYR A 330 3.70 8.04 2.12
C TYR A 330 3.87 9.12 1.04
N ASN A 331 2.75 9.67 0.58
CA ASN A 331 2.73 10.67 -0.46
C ASN A 331 2.37 12.03 0.16
N TYR A 332 3.31 12.97 0.13
CA TYR A 332 3.03 14.36 0.45
C TYR A 332 2.10 14.98 -0.58
N ASN A 333 1.14 15.73 -0.09
CA ASN A 333 0.33 16.63 -0.90
C ASN A 333 -0.09 17.81 -0.02
N VAL A 334 0.71 18.85 -0.01
CA VAL A 334 0.58 19.98 0.90
C VAL A 334 -0.36 21.01 0.27
N ILE A 335 -1.64 20.91 0.59
CA ILE A 335 -2.66 21.87 0.15
C ILE A 335 -3.35 22.46 1.38
N ALA A 336 -3.33 23.78 1.51
CA ALA A 336 -4.00 24.51 2.56
C ALA A 336 -4.75 25.74 2.01
N ILE A 337 -5.67 26.28 2.79
CA ILE A 337 -6.40 27.50 2.42
C ILE A 337 -5.56 28.72 2.76
N VAL A 338 -5.27 29.52 1.74
CA VAL A 338 -4.61 30.83 1.83
C VAL A 338 -5.53 31.85 1.18
N ASN A 339 -5.93 32.88 1.89
CA ASN A 339 -6.84 33.93 1.35
C ASN A 339 -8.10 33.34 0.68
N LYS A 340 -8.73 32.37 1.35
CA LYS A 340 -9.96 31.68 0.89
C LYS A 340 -9.79 30.85 -0.40
N ALA A 341 -8.55 30.55 -0.81
CA ALA A 341 -8.27 29.70 -1.96
C ALA A 341 -7.39 28.51 -1.57
N PRO A 342 -7.59 27.30 -2.15
CA PRO A 342 -6.69 26.17 -1.95
C PRO A 342 -5.38 26.41 -2.71
N VAL A 343 -4.26 26.38 -1.99
CA VAL A 343 -2.92 26.61 -2.54
C VAL A 343 -2.03 25.43 -2.21
N GLN A 344 -1.26 24.97 -3.19
CA GLN A 344 -0.19 24.01 -2.95
C GLN A 344 1.04 24.74 -2.43
N MET A 345 1.55 24.34 -1.27
CA MET A 345 2.53 25.10 -0.51
C MET A 345 3.87 24.36 -0.40
N SER A 346 4.95 25.08 -0.53
CA SER A 346 6.30 24.67 -0.14
C SER A 346 6.51 24.83 1.37
N LEU A 347 7.62 24.30 1.92
CA LEU A 347 7.98 24.50 3.33
C LEU A 347 8.10 25.99 3.67
N ALA A 348 8.79 26.77 2.85
CA ALA A 348 8.93 28.21 3.04
C ALA A 348 7.57 28.92 3.07
N MET A 349 6.67 28.59 2.14
CA MET A 349 5.32 29.17 2.10
C MET A 349 4.49 28.86 3.35
N MET A 350 4.63 27.64 3.93
CA MET A 350 3.93 27.28 5.16
C MET A 350 4.46 28.09 6.36
N LEU A 351 5.78 28.24 6.45
CA LEU A 351 6.40 29.07 7.48
C LEU A 351 6.01 30.54 7.33
N ASP A 352 6.03 31.08 6.11
CA ASP A 352 5.65 32.46 5.83
C ASP A 352 4.16 32.73 6.17
N ALA A 353 3.27 31.77 5.85
CA ALA A 353 1.86 31.91 6.22
C ALA A 353 1.66 32.01 7.75
N PHE A 354 2.38 31.22 8.51
CA PHE A 354 2.39 31.29 9.97
C PHE A 354 3.03 32.61 10.48
N ILE A 355 4.21 32.97 9.99
CA ILE A 355 4.95 34.16 10.42
C ILE A 355 4.12 35.43 10.17
N ASN A 356 3.59 35.59 8.96
CA ASN A 356 2.75 36.74 8.61
C ASN A 356 1.49 36.83 9.49
N HIS A 357 0.85 35.70 9.75
CA HIS A 357 -0.29 35.65 10.67
C HIS A 357 0.13 36.04 12.09
N ARG A 358 1.28 35.56 12.55
CA ARG A 358 1.77 35.88 13.90
C ARG A 358 2.15 37.35 14.01
N GLU A 359 2.75 37.95 13.00
CA GLU A 359 3.01 39.40 12.95
C GLU A 359 1.69 40.20 13.15
N ASP A 360 0.62 39.85 12.41
CA ASP A 360 -0.68 40.53 12.54
C ASP A 360 -1.28 40.35 13.94
N VAL A 361 -1.26 39.14 14.48
CA VAL A 361 -1.76 38.83 15.83
C VAL A 361 -1.04 39.65 16.90
N VAL A 362 0.30 39.72 16.86
CA VAL A 362 1.09 40.46 17.86
C VAL A 362 0.84 41.97 17.72
N ILE A 363 0.72 42.50 16.51
CA ILE A 363 0.40 43.91 16.26
C ILE A 363 -1.00 44.24 16.80
N ARG A 364 -2.03 43.45 16.49
CA ARG A 364 -3.40 43.64 16.98
C ARG A 364 -3.48 43.58 18.50
N ARG A 365 -2.87 42.55 19.10
CA ARG A 365 -2.75 42.43 20.56
C ARG A 365 -2.12 43.66 21.17
N SER A 366 -0.94 44.06 20.65
CA SER A 366 -0.24 45.24 21.17
C SER A 366 -1.05 46.53 21.04
N LYS A 367 -1.81 46.71 19.98
CA LYS A 367 -2.76 47.82 19.83
C LYS A 367 -3.86 47.78 20.85
N TYR A 368 -4.44 46.62 21.09
CA TYR A 368 -5.49 46.43 22.10
C TYR A 368 -4.98 46.75 23.51
N ASP A 369 -3.85 46.16 23.89
CA ASP A 369 -3.21 46.37 25.18
C ASP A 369 -2.76 47.82 25.34
N LEU A 370 -2.25 48.45 24.27
CA LEU A 370 -1.88 49.86 24.25
C LEU A 370 -3.09 50.78 24.54
N ALA A 371 -4.22 50.55 23.83
CA ALA A 371 -5.44 51.29 24.05
C ALA A 371 -5.93 51.19 25.50
N SER A 372 -5.97 49.96 26.01
CA SER A 372 -6.39 49.70 27.40
C SER A 372 -5.44 50.37 28.43
N LYS A 373 -4.12 50.30 28.23
CA LYS A 373 -3.13 50.91 29.12
C LYS A 373 -3.14 52.45 29.02
N LYS A 374 -3.35 53.02 27.85
CA LYS A 374 -3.56 54.47 27.67
C LYS A 374 -4.83 54.96 28.36
N ASP A 375 -5.95 54.25 28.22
CA ASP A 375 -7.18 54.58 28.95
C ASP A 375 -6.96 54.50 30.47
N ARG A 376 -6.24 53.49 30.97
CA ARG A 376 -5.91 53.37 32.39
C ARG A 376 -4.98 54.47 32.86
N ALA A 377 -3.93 54.77 32.13
CA ALA A 377 -2.99 55.88 32.41
C ALA A 377 -3.69 57.24 32.45
N HIS A 378 -4.57 57.50 31.51
CA HIS A 378 -5.37 58.70 31.44
C HIS A 378 -6.26 58.86 32.70
N ILE A 379 -6.90 57.78 33.18
CA ILE A 379 -7.68 57.78 34.41
C ILE A 379 -6.77 58.05 35.61
N LEU A 380 -5.59 57.44 35.71
CA LEU A 380 -4.65 57.61 36.79
C LEU A 380 -4.08 59.02 36.85
N GLU A 381 -3.79 59.64 35.73
CA GLU A 381 -3.36 61.02 35.62
C GLU A 381 -4.43 61.97 36.23
N GLY A 382 -5.70 61.76 35.89
CA GLY A 382 -6.78 62.49 36.51
C GLY A 382 -6.90 62.30 38.02
N LEU A 383 -6.74 61.02 38.45
CA LEU A 383 -6.78 60.72 39.92
C LEU A 383 -5.61 61.34 40.68
N ILE A 384 -4.41 61.33 40.09
CA ILE A 384 -3.23 61.97 40.68
C ILE A 384 -3.40 63.48 40.80
N LYS A 385 -3.95 64.13 39.72
CA LYS A 385 -4.31 65.56 39.72
C LYS A 385 -5.40 65.87 40.77
N ALA A 386 -6.42 64.99 40.85
CA ALA A 386 -7.53 65.13 41.81
C ALA A 386 -7.04 65.10 43.28
N VAL A 387 -6.07 64.25 43.62
CA VAL A 387 -5.51 64.19 44.98
C VAL A 387 -4.90 65.53 45.39
N SER A 388 -4.24 66.29 44.46
CA SER A 388 -3.61 67.58 44.79
C SER A 388 -4.62 68.69 45.09
N VAL A 389 -5.87 68.54 44.68
CA VAL A 389 -6.98 69.53 44.85
C VAL A 389 -8.20 68.90 45.58
N MET A 390 -7.99 67.90 46.36
CA MET A 390 -9.01 67.06 46.96
C MET A 390 -10.04 67.80 47.81
N ASP A 391 -9.61 68.75 48.63
CA ASP A 391 -10.54 69.54 49.50
C ASP A 391 -11.55 70.31 48.65
N GLU A 392 -11.14 70.79 47.51
CA GLU A 392 -12.05 71.50 46.61
C GLU A 392 -13.00 70.52 45.87
N ILE A 393 -12.49 69.38 45.49
CA ILE A 393 -13.29 68.30 44.86
C ILE A 393 -14.39 67.83 45.82
N ILE A 394 -14.06 67.59 47.08
CA ILE A 394 -15.02 67.16 48.11
C ILE A 394 -16.10 68.27 48.30
N ARG A 395 -15.75 69.54 48.31
CA ARG A 395 -16.67 70.63 48.42
C ARG A 395 -17.67 70.68 47.21
N ILE A 396 -17.13 70.47 46.00
CA ILE A 396 -17.93 70.43 44.76
C ILE A 396 -18.91 69.27 44.79
N ILE A 397 -18.42 68.04 45.10
CA ILE A 397 -19.26 66.86 45.13
C ILE A 397 -20.38 67.01 46.18
N ARG A 398 -20.10 67.57 47.38
CA ARG A 398 -21.11 67.80 48.45
C ARG A 398 -22.17 68.85 48.01
N LYS A 399 -21.85 69.82 47.18
CA LYS A 399 -22.76 70.81 46.65
C LYS A 399 -23.54 70.36 45.45
N SER A 400 -23.17 69.27 44.81
CA SER A 400 -23.83 68.71 43.61
C SER A 400 -25.12 67.99 43.97
N LYS A 401 -26.13 68.06 43.09
CA LYS A 401 -27.47 67.51 43.34
C LYS A 401 -27.48 65.98 43.10
N ASP A 402 -26.71 65.55 42.11
CA ASP A 402 -26.63 64.16 41.70
C ASP A 402 -25.22 63.87 41.12
N LYS A 403 -24.98 62.60 40.72
CA LYS A 403 -23.73 62.15 40.13
C LYS A 403 -23.39 62.85 38.80
N ALA A 404 -24.38 63.06 37.93
CA ALA A 404 -24.21 63.74 36.62
C ALA A 404 -23.83 65.24 36.82
N HIS A 405 -24.47 65.90 37.76
CA HIS A 405 -24.17 67.29 38.13
C HIS A 405 -22.78 67.41 38.76
N ALA A 406 -22.36 66.49 39.60
CA ALA A 406 -21.00 66.41 40.19
C ALA A 406 -19.94 66.29 39.08
N LYS A 407 -20.16 65.37 38.13
CA LYS A 407 -19.23 65.19 36.98
C LYS A 407 -19.08 66.45 36.16
N LYS A 408 -20.22 67.11 35.84
CA LYS A 408 -20.24 68.36 35.05
C LYS A 408 -19.46 69.48 35.74
N ASN A 409 -19.69 69.67 37.05
CA ASN A 409 -18.97 70.67 37.82
C ASN A 409 -17.46 70.43 37.91
N LEU A 410 -17.05 69.14 37.99
CA LEU A 410 -15.63 68.75 38.03
C LEU A 410 -14.96 69.02 36.68
N ILE A 411 -15.64 68.70 35.60
CA ILE A 411 -15.17 68.96 34.21
C ILE A 411 -14.97 70.47 33.99
N GLU A 412 -15.98 71.30 34.32
CA GLU A 412 -15.99 72.73 34.11
C GLU A 412 -14.89 73.42 34.99
N ARG A 413 -14.64 72.90 36.21
CA ARG A 413 -13.71 73.57 37.15
C ARG A 413 -12.27 73.22 36.97
N PHE A 414 -11.95 71.91 36.66
CA PHE A 414 -10.58 71.41 36.66
C PHE A 414 -10.11 70.90 35.31
N ASP A 415 -10.94 71.03 34.29
CA ASP A 415 -10.68 70.53 32.92
C ASP A 415 -10.40 69.03 32.89
N PHE A 416 -11.16 68.24 33.70
CA PHE A 416 -11.13 66.81 33.67
C PHE A 416 -11.92 66.28 32.46
N THR A 417 -11.49 65.13 31.88
CA THR A 417 -12.37 64.46 30.91
C THR A 417 -13.52 63.71 31.58
N GLU A 418 -14.54 63.35 30.83
CA GLU A 418 -15.69 62.63 31.37
C GLU A 418 -15.26 61.33 32.08
N LYS A 419 -14.33 60.55 31.48
CA LYS A 419 -13.73 59.34 32.08
C LYS A 419 -13.01 59.58 33.39
N GLN A 420 -12.27 60.66 33.48
CA GLN A 420 -11.57 61.08 34.71
C GLN A 420 -12.55 61.53 35.79
N ALA A 421 -13.53 62.37 35.43
CA ALA A 421 -14.56 62.86 36.35
C ALA A 421 -15.39 61.67 36.89
N GLU A 422 -15.76 60.71 36.07
CA GLU A 422 -16.44 59.50 36.47
C GLU A 422 -15.64 58.73 37.50
N ALA A 423 -14.36 58.47 37.23
CA ALA A 423 -13.45 57.76 38.12
C ALA A 423 -13.27 58.48 39.47
N ILE A 424 -13.20 59.82 39.49
CA ILE A 424 -13.07 60.65 40.67
C ILE A 424 -14.34 60.57 41.55
N VAL A 425 -15.52 60.67 40.94
CA VAL A 425 -16.81 60.61 41.66
C VAL A 425 -17.07 59.24 42.28
N VAL A 426 -16.60 58.15 41.63
CA VAL A 426 -16.76 56.78 42.12
C VAL A 426 -15.68 56.36 43.08
N MET A 427 -14.59 57.17 43.22
CA MET A 427 -13.47 56.87 44.08
C MET A 427 -13.87 56.78 45.55
N ARG A 428 -13.43 55.71 46.24
CA ARG A 428 -13.70 55.48 47.66
C ARG A 428 -12.78 56.36 48.52
N LEU A 429 -13.32 57.11 49.45
CA LEU A 429 -12.58 58.08 50.29
C LEU A 429 -11.40 57.52 51.11
N TYR A 430 -11.43 56.22 51.44
CA TYR A 430 -10.31 55.58 52.17
C TYR A 430 -9.01 55.43 51.33
N ARG A 431 -9.08 55.51 49.99
CA ARG A 431 -7.95 55.47 49.08
C ARG A 431 -7.15 56.79 48.99
N LEU A 432 -7.41 57.72 49.85
CA LEU A 432 -6.77 59.03 49.92
C LEU A 432 -5.57 59.09 50.87
N LYS A 433 -5.12 57.94 51.40
CA LYS A 433 -3.92 57.90 52.24
C LYS A 433 -2.67 58.17 51.41
N ASN A 434 -1.62 58.79 52.04
CA ASN A 434 -0.32 59.08 51.41
C ASN A 434 0.34 57.82 50.79
N THR A 435 0.04 56.66 51.34
CA THR A 435 0.53 55.36 50.84
C THR A 435 -0.07 55.04 49.49
N ASP A 436 -1.40 55.25 49.32
CA ASP A 436 -2.13 54.93 48.07
C ASP A 436 -1.75 55.91 46.95
N VAL A 437 -1.39 57.16 47.26
CA VAL A 437 -0.84 58.12 46.28
C VAL A 437 0.51 57.67 45.70
N LYS A 438 1.34 57.11 46.53
CA LYS A 438 2.63 56.52 46.07
C LYS A 438 2.39 55.34 45.16
N GLU A 439 1.45 54.48 45.48
CA GLU A 439 1.07 53.35 44.66
C GLU A 439 0.49 53.79 43.31
N LEU A 440 -0.41 54.77 43.26
CA LEU A 440 -0.96 55.35 42.03
C LEU A 440 0.14 55.93 41.13
N LYS A 441 1.14 56.63 41.72
CA LYS A 441 2.28 57.19 40.96
C LYS A 441 3.19 56.07 40.45
N ALA A 442 3.40 54.99 41.23
CA ALA A 442 4.18 53.84 40.80
C ALA A 442 3.50 53.07 39.67
N GLU A 443 2.15 52.81 39.77
CA GLU A 443 1.35 52.22 38.73
C GLU A 443 1.40 53.08 37.45
N PHE A 444 1.23 54.41 37.56
CA PHE A 444 1.30 55.31 36.40
C PHE A 444 2.66 55.24 35.69
N LYS A 445 3.77 55.24 36.45
CA LYS A 445 5.09 55.11 35.88
C LYS A 445 5.31 53.77 35.19
N GLN A 446 4.82 52.68 35.75
CA GLN A 446 4.90 51.36 35.12
C GLN A 446 4.09 51.34 33.80
N LEU A 447 2.87 51.90 33.82
CA LEU A 447 2.04 52.00 32.59
C LEU A 447 2.71 52.84 31.51
N GLN A 448 3.44 53.93 31.87
CA GLN A 448 4.21 54.72 30.91
C GLN A 448 5.33 53.91 30.26
N CYS A 449 6.04 53.07 31.03
CA CYS A 449 7.04 52.17 30.48
C CYS A 449 6.41 51.14 29.55
N ASP A 450 5.33 50.49 29.99
CA ASP A 450 4.60 49.51 29.22
C ASP A 450 4.03 50.12 27.91
N ILE A 451 3.49 51.34 27.96
CA ILE A 451 3.01 52.08 26.78
C ILE A 451 4.14 52.30 25.77
N ALA A 452 5.30 52.80 26.27
CA ALA A 452 6.47 53.00 25.40
C ALA A 452 6.99 51.73 24.76
N GLU A 453 6.96 50.61 25.49
CA GLU A 453 7.35 49.28 24.97
C GLU A 453 6.35 48.83 23.88
N LEU A 454 5.03 48.94 24.11
CA LEU A 454 4.01 48.54 23.16
C LEU A 454 4.06 49.45 21.90
N GLU A 455 4.29 50.73 22.04
CA GLU A 455 4.50 51.66 20.92
C GLU A 455 5.70 51.28 20.07
N LYS A 456 6.77 50.83 20.71
CA LYS A 456 8.00 50.37 20.06
C LYS A 456 7.73 49.05 19.29
N ILE A 457 7.04 48.08 19.90
CA ILE A 457 6.65 46.81 19.21
C ILE A 457 5.80 47.08 17.95
N ILE A 458 4.90 48.08 18.01
CA ILE A 458 4.03 48.41 16.86
C ILE A 458 4.78 49.14 15.77
N SER A 459 5.78 49.93 16.10
CA SER A 459 6.50 50.81 15.16
C SER A 459 7.80 50.22 14.58
N ASP A 460 8.43 49.27 15.29
CA ASP A 460 9.71 48.67 14.92
C ASP A 460 9.53 47.17 14.67
N LYS A 461 9.78 46.76 13.42
CA LYS A 461 9.67 45.37 12.99
C LYS A 461 10.66 44.43 13.75
N ASN A 462 11.82 44.94 14.13
CA ASN A 462 12.82 44.17 14.86
C ASN A 462 12.33 43.83 16.28
N GLU A 463 11.73 44.81 16.97
CA GLU A 463 11.15 44.56 18.30
C GLU A 463 9.92 43.61 18.21
N LEU A 464 9.11 43.74 17.19
CA LEU A 464 8.02 42.82 16.89
C LEU A 464 8.56 41.38 16.72
N HIS A 465 9.56 41.19 15.88
CA HIS A 465 10.20 39.91 15.62
C HIS A 465 10.84 39.33 16.90
N LYS A 466 11.47 40.15 17.75
CA LYS A 466 12.01 39.70 19.01
C LYS A 466 10.95 39.10 19.93
N VAL A 467 9.80 39.76 20.07
CA VAL A 467 8.66 39.22 20.83
C VAL A 467 8.16 37.88 20.25
N MET A 468 8.09 37.75 18.92
CA MET A 468 7.68 36.50 18.29
C MET A 468 8.68 35.36 18.58
N VAL A 469 9.98 35.65 18.53
CA VAL A 469 11.04 34.66 18.85
C VAL A 469 10.93 34.22 20.29
N GLU A 470 10.82 35.16 21.27
CA GLU A 470 10.67 34.85 22.69
C GLU A 470 9.42 33.96 22.96
N GLU A 471 8.33 34.20 22.25
CA GLU A 471 7.13 33.38 22.38
C GLU A 471 7.28 31.98 21.78
N LEU A 472 7.97 31.85 20.64
CA LEU A 472 8.30 30.57 20.03
C LEU A 472 9.26 29.75 20.92
N GLU A 473 10.25 30.39 21.49
CA GLU A 473 11.17 29.75 22.44
C GLU A 473 10.45 29.21 23.66
N LYS A 474 9.49 29.96 24.25
CA LYS A 474 8.65 29.48 25.35
C LYS A 474 7.85 28.24 25.01
N VAL A 475 7.26 28.20 23.81
CA VAL A 475 6.54 27.00 23.33
C VAL A 475 7.51 25.82 23.25
N ASN A 476 8.70 26.04 22.70
CA ASN A 476 9.71 25.00 22.54
C ASN A 476 10.24 24.51 23.90
N GLU A 477 10.53 25.39 24.83
CA GLU A 477 10.97 25.02 26.19
C GLU A 477 9.95 24.12 26.91
N GLU A 478 8.65 24.35 26.68
CA GLU A 478 7.60 23.67 27.41
C GLU A 478 7.18 22.34 26.76
N PHE A 479 7.26 22.23 25.44
CA PHE A 479 6.70 21.09 24.68
C PHE A 479 7.72 20.36 23.80
N ASN A 480 9.01 20.71 23.89
CA ASN A 480 10.04 20.02 23.12
C ASN A 480 10.07 18.53 23.47
N THR A 481 10.04 17.71 22.44
CA THR A 481 10.22 16.26 22.52
C THR A 481 11.32 15.83 21.55
N PRO A 482 12.13 14.83 21.91
CA PRO A 482 13.10 14.28 20.98
C PRO A 482 12.40 13.71 19.76
N ARG A 483 13.10 13.72 18.61
CA ARG A 483 12.62 13.11 17.38
C ARG A 483 12.35 11.61 17.58
N LEU A 484 11.21 11.13 17.10
CA LEU A 484 10.80 9.74 17.18
C LEU A 484 11.20 8.96 15.93
N SER A 485 11.04 9.57 14.74
CA SER A 485 11.33 8.91 13.47
C SER A 485 12.79 9.08 13.05
N ASP A 486 13.49 7.98 12.74
CA ASP A 486 14.83 8.01 12.16
C ASP A 486 14.76 8.36 10.67
N ILE A 487 15.73 9.14 10.15
CA ILE A 487 15.81 9.49 8.74
C ILE A 487 17.03 8.80 8.10
N VAL A 488 16.80 8.05 7.03
CA VAL A 488 17.83 7.37 6.26
C VAL A 488 17.87 7.93 4.84
N HIS A 489 19.05 8.34 4.39
CA HIS A 489 19.24 9.00 3.10
C HIS A 489 18.99 8.06 1.92
N GLU A 490 19.47 6.82 2.01
CA GLU A 490 19.42 5.84 0.93
C GLU A 490 18.18 4.93 1.03
N VAL A 491 17.52 4.72 -0.10
CA VAL A 491 16.51 3.68 -0.25
C VAL A 491 17.22 2.44 -0.78
N LYS A 492 17.53 1.47 0.09
CA LYS A 492 18.02 0.15 -0.36
C LYS A 492 16.87 -0.58 -1.05
N GLU A 493 17.07 -0.89 -2.33
CA GLU A 493 16.12 -1.69 -3.10
C GLU A 493 16.04 -3.10 -2.50
N ILE A 494 14.82 -3.54 -2.19
CA ILE A 494 14.59 -4.88 -1.63
C ILE A 494 14.59 -5.88 -2.77
N VAL A 495 15.70 -6.62 -2.90
CA VAL A 495 15.80 -7.76 -3.81
C VAL A 495 15.35 -9.02 -3.06
N ILE A 496 14.27 -9.66 -3.54
CA ILE A 496 13.76 -10.91 -2.97
C ILE A 496 14.09 -12.04 -3.93
N ASP A 497 14.80 -13.03 -3.44
CA ASP A 497 14.85 -14.33 -4.08
C ASP A 497 13.75 -15.22 -3.47
N GLU A 498 12.57 -15.22 -4.09
CA GLU A 498 11.42 -16.01 -3.62
C GLU A 498 11.76 -17.52 -3.57
N LYS A 499 12.62 -18.00 -4.47
CA LYS A 499 13.03 -19.41 -4.51
C LYS A 499 13.87 -19.80 -3.29
N ALA A 500 14.70 -18.89 -2.78
CA ALA A 500 15.52 -19.16 -1.60
C ALA A 500 14.74 -19.30 -0.29
N MET A 501 13.45 -18.95 -0.31
CA MET A 501 12.57 -19.02 0.88
C MET A 501 11.60 -20.21 0.85
N ILE A 502 11.62 -21.00 -0.22
CA ILE A 502 10.74 -22.16 -0.40
C ILE A 502 11.53 -23.41 -0.11
N SER A 503 11.00 -24.28 0.77
CA SER A 503 11.60 -25.59 1.04
C SER A 503 11.55 -26.47 -0.21
N LYS A 504 12.66 -27.17 -0.49
CA LYS A 504 12.69 -28.18 -1.54
C LYS A 504 11.97 -29.43 -1.03
N GLU A 505 10.75 -29.66 -1.53
CA GLU A 505 9.93 -30.84 -1.22
C GLU A 505 9.67 -31.63 -2.51
N GLU A 506 9.87 -32.94 -2.46
CA GLU A 506 9.56 -33.81 -3.60
C GLU A 506 8.05 -34.08 -3.68
N CYS A 507 7.53 -34.09 -4.88
CA CYS A 507 6.11 -34.24 -5.16
C CYS A 507 5.87 -34.89 -6.51
N MET A 508 4.66 -35.39 -6.73
CA MET A 508 4.17 -35.84 -8.00
C MET A 508 3.30 -34.77 -8.64
N ILE A 509 3.50 -34.49 -9.91
CA ILE A 509 2.65 -33.60 -10.72
C ILE A 509 1.82 -34.44 -11.68
N THR A 510 0.54 -34.10 -11.82
CA THR A 510 -0.34 -34.66 -12.85
C THR A 510 -0.93 -33.53 -13.69
N ILE A 511 -1.07 -33.76 -14.97
CA ILE A 511 -1.67 -32.80 -15.90
C ILE A 511 -2.58 -33.50 -16.91
N THR A 512 -3.78 -32.96 -17.08
CA THR A 512 -4.76 -33.49 -18.03
C THR A 512 -4.86 -32.60 -19.29
N ARG A 513 -5.45 -33.15 -20.34
CA ARG A 513 -5.63 -32.48 -21.62
C ARG A 513 -6.49 -31.22 -21.51
N ASP A 514 -7.50 -31.27 -20.67
CA ASP A 514 -8.40 -30.14 -20.45
C ASP A 514 -7.81 -29.07 -19.51
N GLY A 515 -6.64 -29.35 -18.87
CA GLY A 515 -5.90 -28.39 -18.06
C GLY A 515 -6.13 -28.55 -16.56
N TYR A 516 -6.58 -29.70 -16.06
CA TYR A 516 -6.56 -29.99 -14.65
C TYR A 516 -5.15 -30.39 -14.21
N ILE A 517 -4.69 -29.75 -13.13
CA ILE A 517 -3.32 -29.89 -12.60
C ILE A 517 -3.37 -30.02 -11.07
N LYS A 518 -2.49 -30.85 -10.53
CA LYS A 518 -2.29 -30.95 -9.08
C LYS A 518 -0.87 -31.32 -8.73
N ARG A 519 -0.45 -30.89 -7.58
CA ARG A 519 0.77 -31.32 -6.90
C ARG A 519 0.35 -32.29 -5.78
N VAL A 520 0.96 -33.46 -5.74
CA VAL A 520 0.64 -34.51 -4.79
C VAL A 520 1.91 -34.81 -3.97
N SER A 521 1.82 -34.80 -2.63
CA SER A 521 2.96 -35.18 -1.81
C SER A 521 3.35 -36.65 -2.02
N MET A 522 4.64 -36.97 -1.95
CA MET A 522 5.11 -38.36 -2.11
C MET A 522 4.43 -39.31 -1.17
N ARG A 523 4.11 -38.89 0.06
CA ARG A 523 3.33 -39.67 1.02
C ARG A 523 1.94 -40.02 0.50
N SER A 524 1.21 -39.08 -0.07
CA SER A 524 -0.13 -39.28 -0.64
C SER A 524 -0.09 -40.15 -1.89
N TYR A 525 0.93 -39.97 -2.75
CA TYR A 525 1.15 -40.77 -3.93
C TYR A 525 1.43 -42.25 -3.57
N ASN A 526 2.43 -42.53 -2.71
CA ASN A 526 2.80 -43.88 -2.32
C ASN A 526 1.66 -44.68 -1.64
N ALA A 527 0.77 -43.96 -0.97
CA ALA A 527 -0.42 -44.57 -0.35
C ALA A 527 -1.54 -44.96 -1.35
N SER A 528 -1.50 -44.47 -2.59
CA SER A 528 -2.61 -44.60 -3.54
C SER A 528 -2.19 -44.83 -4.99
N SER A 529 -0.88 -45.03 -5.28
CA SER A 529 -0.31 -45.11 -6.64
C SER A 529 -0.84 -46.29 -7.49
N GLU A 530 -1.39 -47.34 -6.84
CA GLU A 530 -2.00 -48.47 -7.55
C GLU A 530 -3.36 -48.14 -8.16
N SER A 531 -4.01 -47.04 -7.72
CA SER A 531 -5.31 -46.59 -8.23
C SER A 531 -5.14 -45.48 -9.29
N MET A 532 -6.07 -45.39 -10.23
CA MET A 532 -6.12 -44.26 -11.16
C MET A 532 -6.28 -42.93 -10.45
N THR A 533 -5.58 -41.91 -10.95
CA THR A 533 -5.78 -40.52 -10.50
C THR A 533 -7.13 -40.00 -10.97
N GLN A 534 -7.82 -39.21 -10.15
CA GLN A 534 -9.14 -38.65 -10.53
C GLN A 534 -8.98 -37.69 -11.71
N ARG A 535 -9.89 -37.80 -12.67
CA ARG A 535 -10.08 -36.90 -13.81
C ARG A 535 -11.57 -36.82 -14.18
N LYS A 536 -11.94 -35.90 -15.06
CA LYS A 536 -13.29 -35.88 -15.62
C LYS A 536 -13.47 -37.01 -16.65
N ASP A 537 -14.68 -37.54 -16.79
CA ASP A 537 -14.99 -38.63 -17.73
C ASP A 537 -14.71 -38.27 -19.20
N THR A 538 -14.74 -36.98 -19.53
CA THR A 538 -14.47 -36.48 -20.89
C THR A 538 -13.03 -36.04 -21.11
N ASP A 539 -12.19 -36.07 -20.05
CA ASP A 539 -10.80 -35.59 -20.06
C ASP A 539 -9.82 -36.77 -20.06
N SER A 540 -8.62 -36.54 -20.54
CA SER A 540 -7.55 -37.53 -20.58
C SER A 540 -6.30 -37.03 -19.89
N LEU A 541 -5.57 -37.94 -19.25
CA LEU A 541 -4.27 -37.64 -18.66
C LEU A 541 -3.21 -37.48 -19.75
N VAL A 542 -2.50 -36.37 -19.74
CA VAL A 542 -1.40 -36.11 -20.68
C VAL A 542 -0.09 -36.70 -20.15
N CYS A 543 0.28 -36.35 -18.94
CA CYS A 543 1.47 -36.88 -18.28
C CYS A 543 1.36 -36.74 -16.76
N TYR A 544 2.19 -37.51 -16.08
CA TYR A 544 2.47 -37.34 -14.66
C TYR A 544 3.91 -37.75 -14.34
N GLY A 545 4.46 -37.25 -13.24
CA GLY A 545 5.81 -37.62 -12.84
C GLY A 545 6.31 -36.92 -11.60
N ALA A 546 7.49 -37.34 -11.12
CA ALA A 546 8.15 -36.74 -9.99
C ALA A 546 8.69 -35.35 -10.33
N SER A 547 8.62 -34.46 -9.34
CA SER A 547 9.12 -33.09 -9.40
C SER A 547 9.46 -32.62 -7.99
N HIS A 548 9.97 -31.42 -7.85
CA HIS A 548 10.09 -30.76 -6.55
C HIS A 548 9.63 -29.30 -6.61
N THR A 549 9.30 -28.75 -5.45
CA THR A 549 8.70 -27.42 -5.31
C THR A 549 9.42 -26.29 -6.00
N LEU A 550 10.76 -26.35 -6.12
CA LEU A 550 11.60 -25.29 -6.73
C LEU A 550 11.66 -25.35 -8.26
N GLN A 551 11.09 -26.36 -8.89
CA GLN A 551 11.04 -26.51 -10.34
C GLN A 551 9.90 -25.69 -10.97
N THR A 552 9.95 -25.57 -12.29
CA THR A 552 8.92 -24.87 -13.07
C THR A 552 8.29 -25.86 -14.06
N LEU A 553 6.97 -26.02 -14.00
CA LEU A 553 6.20 -26.77 -14.98
C LEU A 553 5.93 -25.89 -16.20
N VAL A 554 6.34 -26.35 -17.39
CA VAL A 554 6.03 -25.72 -18.69
C VAL A 554 5.06 -26.65 -19.44
N PHE A 555 4.01 -26.11 -20.02
CA PHE A 555 3.03 -26.85 -20.82
C PHE A 555 2.79 -26.20 -22.17
N PHE A 556 2.40 -27.00 -23.15
CA PHE A 556 2.14 -26.60 -24.52
C PHE A 556 0.72 -26.98 -24.94
N THR A 557 0.08 -26.15 -25.78
CA THR A 557 -1.30 -26.36 -26.20
C THR A 557 -1.41 -26.62 -27.70
N ASN A 558 -2.49 -27.26 -28.12
CA ASN A 558 -2.81 -27.52 -29.52
C ASN A 558 -2.97 -26.27 -30.40
N ARG A 559 -3.18 -25.08 -29.77
CA ARG A 559 -3.26 -23.79 -30.47
C ARG A 559 -1.91 -23.14 -30.76
N GLY A 560 -0.81 -23.84 -30.48
CA GLY A 560 0.55 -23.32 -30.67
C GLY A 560 0.94 -22.28 -29.63
N THR A 561 0.38 -22.39 -28.42
CA THR A 561 0.71 -21.58 -27.27
C THR A 561 1.41 -22.40 -26.18
N TYR A 562 2.02 -21.73 -25.22
CA TYR A 562 2.61 -22.32 -24.03
C TYR A 562 2.33 -21.46 -22.81
N GLY A 563 2.49 -22.06 -21.64
CA GLY A 563 2.52 -21.36 -20.35
C GLY A 563 3.43 -22.08 -19.39
N TYR A 564 3.80 -21.43 -18.28
CA TYR A 564 4.55 -22.09 -17.24
C TYR A 564 4.11 -21.63 -15.85
N ILE A 565 4.24 -22.51 -14.87
CA ILE A 565 3.83 -22.32 -13.49
C ILE A 565 4.95 -22.88 -12.59
N PRO A 566 5.49 -22.10 -11.62
CA PRO A 566 6.33 -22.64 -10.57
C PRO A 566 5.60 -23.74 -9.79
N VAL A 567 6.24 -24.87 -9.57
CA VAL A 567 5.60 -26.04 -8.94
C VAL A 567 5.06 -25.72 -7.54
N TYR A 568 5.74 -24.86 -6.78
CA TYR A 568 5.27 -24.45 -5.45
C TYR A 568 3.94 -23.69 -5.46
N GLN A 569 3.57 -23.07 -6.58
CA GLN A 569 2.29 -22.35 -6.74
C GLN A 569 1.12 -23.29 -7.03
N ILE A 570 1.41 -24.53 -7.49
CA ILE A 570 0.36 -25.52 -7.77
C ILE A 570 -0.22 -26.01 -6.45
N GLU A 571 -1.52 -25.95 -6.35
CA GLU A 571 -2.26 -26.37 -5.16
C GLU A 571 -2.02 -27.86 -4.84
N GLU A 572 -1.73 -28.16 -3.57
CA GLU A 572 -1.54 -29.51 -3.11
C GLU A 572 -2.89 -30.23 -3.01
N ALA A 573 -2.99 -31.42 -3.59
CA ALA A 573 -4.18 -32.24 -3.58
C ALA A 573 -3.81 -33.71 -3.33
N LYS A 574 -4.77 -34.53 -2.94
CA LYS A 574 -4.57 -35.97 -2.84
C LYS A 574 -4.57 -36.62 -4.21
N TRP A 575 -3.94 -37.81 -4.34
CA TRP A 575 -3.89 -38.53 -5.59
C TRP A 575 -5.28 -38.79 -6.21
N LYS A 576 -6.28 -39.02 -5.39
CA LYS A 576 -7.68 -39.27 -5.80
C LYS A 576 -8.55 -38.04 -5.97
N ASP A 577 -8.02 -36.83 -5.78
CA ASP A 577 -8.75 -35.58 -6.02
C ASP A 577 -8.57 -35.11 -7.47
N LEU A 578 -9.50 -34.31 -7.98
CA LEU A 578 -9.43 -33.77 -9.35
C LEU A 578 -8.28 -32.78 -9.52
N GLY A 579 -7.96 -32.00 -8.48
CA GLY A 579 -7.02 -30.88 -8.55
C GLY A 579 -7.64 -29.58 -9.04
N GLY A 580 -6.81 -28.53 -9.18
CA GLY A 580 -7.21 -27.23 -9.69
C GLY A 580 -7.09 -27.14 -11.22
N HIS A 581 -7.81 -26.21 -11.84
CA HIS A 581 -7.67 -25.95 -13.26
C HIS A 581 -6.59 -24.90 -13.51
N ILE A 582 -5.81 -25.07 -14.58
CA ILE A 582 -4.68 -24.19 -14.94
C ILE A 582 -5.10 -22.72 -15.11
N SER A 583 -6.37 -22.46 -15.48
CA SER A 583 -6.93 -21.11 -15.58
C SER A 583 -6.99 -20.35 -14.25
N ASN A 584 -6.83 -21.02 -13.12
CA ASN A 584 -6.69 -20.38 -11.81
C ASN A 584 -5.34 -19.65 -11.67
N TYR A 585 -4.34 -20.05 -12.44
CA TYR A 585 -2.98 -19.53 -12.42
C TYR A 585 -2.66 -18.70 -13.66
N ILE A 586 -3.06 -19.21 -14.84
CA ILE A 586 -2.73 -18.62 -16.15
C ILE A 586 -3.99 -18.52 -16.97
N LYS A 587 -4.29 -17.33 -17.51
CA LYS A 587 -5.42 -17.14 -18.42
C LYS A 587 -5.22 -17.95 -19.69
N MET A 588 -6.03 -19.00 -19.91
CA MET A 588 -6.05 -19.90 -21.04
C MET A 588 -7.41 -19.83 -21.74
N ASP A 589 -7.42 -19.91 -23.07
CA ASP A 589 -8.68 -19.96 -23.85
C ASP A 589 -9.35 -21.33 -23.69
N SER A 590 -10.67 -21.38 -23.64
CA SER A 590 -11.43 -22.62 -23.46
C SER A 590 -11.26 -23.63 -24.62
N SER A 591 -10.82 -23.17 -25.79
CA SER A 591 -10.51 -24.01 -26.95
C SER A 591 -9.10 -24.62 -26.93
N GLU A 592 -8.24 -24.19 -26.05
CA GLU A 592 -6.88 -24.70 -25.87
C GLU A 592 -6.91 -26.04 -25.12
N LYS A 593 -6.18 -27.02 -25.66
CA LYS A 593 -5.97 -28.33 -25.02
C LYS A 593 -4.47 -28.57 -24.81
N ILE A 594 -4.09 -29.08 -23.67
CA ILE A 594 -2.68 -29.39 -23.39
C ILE A 594 -2.27 -30.63 -24.17
N ILE A 595 -1.10 -30.59 -24.81
CA ILE A 595 -0.57 -31.68 -25.61
C ILE A 595 0.75 -32.22 -25.11
N ALA A 596 1.52 -31.41 -24.38
CA ALA A 596 2.80 -31.83 -23.75
C ALA A 596 3.11 -30.93 -22.54
N ALA A 597 3.86 -31.46 -21.60
CA ALA A 597 4.39 -30.69 -20.45
C ALA A 597 5.75 -31.25 -20.02
N TYR A 598 6.57 -30.34 -19.47
CA TYR A 598 7.92 -30.62 -18.97
C TYR A 598 8.17 -29.89 -17.67
N VAL A 599 9.05 -30.45 -16.82
CA VAL A 599 9.49 -29.79 -15.59
C VAL A 599 10.94 -29.32 -15.73
N LEU A 600 11.20 -28.08 -15.41
CA LEU A 600 12.49 -27.43 -15.63
C LEU A 600 13.08 -26.92 -14.31
N ASP A 601 14.38 -27.13 -14.08
CA ASP A 601 15.13 -26.40 -13.03
C ASP A 601 15.31 -24.92 -13.43
N SER A 602 15.59 -24.68 -14.71
CA SER A 602 15.75 -23.33 -15.27
C SER A 602 15.59 -23.35 -16.79
N PHE A 603 15.35 -22.18 -17.39
CA PHE A 603 15.35 -22.01 -18.86
C PHE A 603 16.81 -21.90 -19.37
N LYS A 604 17.43 -23.01 -19.66
CA LYS A 604 18.85 -23.05 -20.06
C LYS A 604 19.04 -22.91 -21.56
N THR A 605 20.23 -22.41 -21.95
CA THR A 605 20.71 -22.41 -23.33
C THR A 605 21.19 -23.79 -23.75
N GLY A 606 21.04 -24.09 -25.05
CA GLY A 606 21.49 -25.38 -25.62
C GLY A 606 20.44 -26.50 -25.64
N VAL A 607 19.32 -26.28 -24.98
CA VAL A 607 18.14 -27.15 -25.10
C VAL A 607 17.17 -26.53 -26.10
N HIS A 608 16.68 -27.32 -27.04
CA HIS A 608 15.79 -26.88 -28.10
C HIS A 608 14.41 -27.54 -27.99
N VAL A 609 13.38 -26.74 -28.17
CA VAL A 609 11.99 -27.18 -28.28
C VAL A 609 11.66 -27.40 -29.74
N ILE A 610 11.32 -28.63 -30.11
CA ILE A 610 10.88 -29.04 -31.46
C ILE A 610 9.37 -29.11 -31.44
N SER A 611 8.72 -28.26 -32.22
CA SER A 611 7.25 -28.19 -32.30
C SER A 611 6.78 -28.54 -33.70
N ALA A 612 5.75 -29.36 -33.78
CA ALA A 612 5.19 -29.78 -35.08
C ALA A 612 3.68 -29.59 -35.15
N SER A 613 3.20 -29.19 -36.34
CA SER A 613 1.77 -29.08 -36.60
C SER A 613 1.24 -30.25 -37.46
N ARG A 614 -0.08 -30.47 -37.38
CA ARG A 614 -0.79 -31.52 -38.07
C ARG A 614 -0.60 -31.49 -39.60
N HIS A 615 -0.53 -30.30 -40.19
CA HIS A 615 -0.31 -30.14 -41.62
C HIS A 615 1.18 -30.11 -42.01
N GLY A 616 2.04 -30.63 -41.14
CA GLY A 616 3.45 -30.92 -41.47
C GLY A 616 4.39 -29.70 -41.42
N MET A 617 4.08 -28.70 -40.62
CA MET A 617 5.04 -27.66 -40.29
C MET A 617 5.85 -28.07 -39.07
N ILE A 618 7.12 -27.73 -39.01
CA ILE A 618 8.03 -27.98 -37.90
C ILE A 618 8.96 -26.81 -37.64
N LYS A 619 9.32 -26.59 -36.42
CA LYS A 619 10.31 -25.59 -36.02
C LYS A 619 11.15 -26.02 -34.85
N ARG A 620 12.31 -25.40 -34.72
CA ARG A 620 13.20 -25.49 -33.57
C ARG A 620 13.32 -24.13 -32.90
N THR A 621 13.16 -24.07 -31.60
CA THR A 621 13.27 -22.83 -30.81
C THR A 621 14.11 -23.11 -29.56
N GLU A 622 15.02 -22.23 -29.21
CA GLU A 622 15.81 -22.36 -27.99
C GLU A 622 14.93 -22.26 -26.75
N LEU A 623 15.10 -23.14 -25.77
CA LEU A 623 14.28 -23.17 -24.55
C LEU A 623 14.31 -21.82 -23.79
N LYS A 624 15.43 -21.11 -23.83
CA LYS A 624 15.57 -19.78 -23.22
C LYS A 624 14.57 -18.74 -23.79
N GLU A 625 14.16 -18.86 -25.03
CA GLU A 625 13.18 -17.97 -25.67
C GLU A 625 11.78 -18.06 -25.02
N PHE A 626 11.54 -19.07 -24.22
CA PHE A 626 10.27 -19.27 -23.49
C PHE A 626 10.27 -18.63 -22.11
N GLU A 627 11.40 -18.14 -21.63
CA GLU A 627 11.49 -17.39 -20.38
C GLU A 627 10.98 -15.95 -20.58
N VAL A 628 9.97 -15.57 -19.83
CA VAL A 628 9.38 -14.22 -19.88
C VAL A 628 9.19 -13.66 -18.49
N SER A 629 9.21 -12.35 -18.36
CA SER A 629 9.06 -11.64 -17.09
C SER A 629 7.64 -11.70 -16.49
N ARG A 630 6.61 -12.06 -17.28
CA ARG A 630 5.23 -12.19 -16.84
C ARG A 630 4.55 -13.38 -17.51
N SER A 631 4.06 -14.31 -16.70
CA SER A 631 3.45 -15.58 -17.13
C SER A 631 1.97 -15.72 -16.77
N ASN A 632 1.20 -14.62 -16.74
CA ASN A 632 -0.20 -14.62 -16.33
C ASN A 632 -1.20 -15.02 -17.44
N LYS A 633 -0.72 -15.33 -18.65
CA LYS A 633 -1.50 -15.82 -19.79
C LYS A 633 -0.67 -16.73 -20.68
N THR A 634 -1.32 -17.58 -21.48
CA THR A 634 -0.67 -18.36 -22.54
C THR A 634 -0.01 -17.47 -23.59
N MET A 635 1.14 -17.89 -24.09
CA MET A 635 2.01 -17.14 -25.00
C MET A 635 2.24 -17.95 -26.27
N ALA A 636 2.61 -17.28 -27.37
CA ALA A 636 2.85 -17.95 -28.63
C ALA A 636 4.11 -18.86 -28.55
N CYS A 637 3.93 -20.14 -28.87
CA CYS A 637 4.99 -21.10 -29.10
C CYS A 637 5.24 -21.27 -30.62
N MET A 638 4.20 -21.42 -31.40
CA MET A 638 4.25 -21.60 -32.84
C MET A 638 3.07 -20.90 -33.52
N LYS A 639 3.31 -20.16 -34.60
CA LYS A 639 2.21 -19.56 -35.36
C LYS A 639 1.48 -20.65 -36.18
N ILE A 640 0.28 -20.99 -35.75
CA ILE A 640 -0.59 -22.02 -36.40
C ILE A 640 -1.56 -21.37 -37.36
N GLY A 641 -1.85 -22.05 -38.47
CA GLY A 641 -2.87 -21.64 -39.43
C GLY A 641 -4.30 -21.89 -38.94
N ALA A 642 -5.29 -21.21 -39.48
CA ALA A 642 -6.68 -21.29 -39.03
C ALA A 642 -7.28 -22.71 -39.00
N MET A 643 -6.84 -23.62 -39.90
CA MET A 643 -7.30 -25.00 -40.02
C MET A 643 -6.24 -26.02 -39.60
N ASP A 644 -5.19 -25.57 -38.87
CA ASP A 644 -4.08 -26.39 -38.39
C ASP A 644 -4.05 -26.42 -36.88
N GLU A 645 -3.39 -27.38 -36.30
CA GLU A 645 -3.15 -27.48 -34.86
C GLU A 645 -1.75 -27.99 -34.55
N MET A 646 -1.18 -27.59 -33.44
CA MET A 646 0.05 -28.17 -32.93
C MET A 646 -0.28 -29.52 -32.29
N ILE A 647 0.46 -30.54 -32.70
CA ILE A 647 0.14 -31.94 -32.34
C ILE A 647 1.16 -32.55 -31.38
N SER A 648 2.39 -32.11 -31.49
CA SER A 648 3.48 -32.69 -30.68
C SER A 648 4.57 -31.70 -30.44
N VAL A 649 5.18 -31.80 -29.26
CA VAL A 649 6.36 -31.05 -28.84
C VAL A 649 7.33 -32.06 -28.23
N SER A 650 8.62 -31.94 -28.59
CA SER A 650 9.71 -32.75 -28.03
C SER A 650 10.93 -31.90 -27.76
N LEU A 651 11.80 -32.34 -26.86
CA LEU A 651 13.04 -31.65 -26.55
C LEU A 651 14.22 -32.28 -27.26
N SER A 652 15.22 -31.47 -27.65
CA SER A 652 16.47 -31.88 -28.22
C SER A 652 17.61 -31.21 -27.49
N TYR A 653 18.66 -31.99 -27.20
CA TYR A 653 19.80 -31.57 -26.38
C TYR A 653 21.09 -31.45 -27.18
N LYS A 654 21.15 -32.08 -28.34
CA LYS A 654 22.35 -32.11 -29.20
C LYS A 654 21.99 -31.81 -30.65
N PRO A 655 22.87 -31.20 -31.42
CA PRO A 655 22.64 -30.91 -32.83
C PRO A 655 22.42 -32.17 -33.69
N ASP A 656 23.04 -33.28 -33.34
CA ASP A 656 22.99 -34.55 -34.05
C ASP A 656 21.78 -35.45 -33.67
N ASP A 657 20.99 -35.02 -32.70
CA ASP A 657 19.71 -35.68 -32.37
C ASP A 657 18.86 -35.86 -33.62
N GLN A 658 18.18 -37.02 -33.75
CA GLN A 658 17.34 -37.34 -34.90
C GLN A 658 15.87 -37.06 -34.57
N VAL A 659 15.21 -36.24 -35.39
CA VAL A 659 13.76 -36.10 -35.32
C VAL A 659 13.11 -37.16 -36.21
N ILE A 660 12.15 -37.87 -35.66
CA ILE A 660 11.34 -38.86 -36.32
C ILE A 660 9.91 -38.34 -36.41
N LEU A 661 9.40 -38.24 -37.62
CA LEU A 661 7.98 -37.86 -37.89
C LEU A 661 7.25 -39.06 -38.47
N VAL A 662 6.02 -39.24 -38.01
CA VAL A 662 5.17 -40.30 -38.58
C VAL A 662 3.84 -39.71 -38.96
N SER A 663 3.36 -40.02 -40.19
CA SER A 663 2.04 -39.61 -40.67
C SER A 663 0.95 -40.57 -40.21
N GLU A 664 -0.31 -40.08 -40.19
CA GLU A 664 -1.48 -40.90 -39.87
C GLU A 664 -1.62 -42.12 -40.78
N GLN A 665 -1.20 -42.02 -42.04
CA GLN A 665 -1.20 -43.13 -43.00
C GLN A 665 0.02 -44.06 -42.92
N GLY A 666 0.90 -43.88 -41.91
CA GLY A 666 2.05 -44.72 -41.60
C GLY A 666 3.25 -44.51 -42.50
N TYR A 667 3.57 -43.31 -42.92
CA TYR A 667 4.83 -42.91 -43.48
C TYR A 667 5.74 -42.37 -42.38
N GLY A 668 6.93 -42.92 -42.20
CA GLY A 668 7.99 -42.47 -41.28
C GLY A 668 9.09 -41.73 -41.99
N LEU A 669 9.52 -40.61 -41.44
CA LEU A 669 10.62 -39.79 -41.95
C LEU A 669 11.58 -39.47 -40.82
N MET A 670 12.88 -39.63 -41.00
CA MET A 670 13.91 -39.32 -40.01
C MET A 670 14.95 -38.41 -40.64
N TYR A 671 15.39 -37.37 -39.89
CA TYR A 671 16.49 -36.48 -40.27
C TYR A 671 17.11 -35.81 -39.03
N PRO A 672 18.35 -35.31 -39.08
CA PRO A 672 19.01 -34.60 -37.99
C PRO A 672 18.25 -33.32 -37.66
N VAL A 673 18.15 -32.99 -36.36
CA VAL A 673 17.50 -31.78 -35.85
C VAL A 673 18.14 -30.50 -36.44
N GLU A 674 19.41 -30.53 -36.83
CA GLU A 674 20.08 -29.42 -37.52
C GLU A 674 19.40 -28.94 -38.79
N GLN A 675 18.74 -29.86 -39.51
CA GLN A 675 17.98 -29.48 -40.71
C GLN A 675 16.77 -28.58 -40.42
N ILE A 676 16.34 -28.46 -39.12
CA ILE A 676 15.27 -27.59 -38.71
C ILE A 676 15.89 -26.24 -38.31
N PRO A 677 15.51 -25.13 -38.98
CA PRO A 677 16.10 -23.83 -38.65
C PRO A 677 15.73 -23.40 -37.26
N LEU A 678 16.71 -22.81 -36.55
CA LEU A 678 16.49 -22.17 -35.27
C LEU A 678 15.72 -20.85 -35.48
N VAL A 679 14.56 -20.72 -34.91
CA VAL A 679 13.69 -19.56 -35.10
C VAL A 679 12.95 -19.20 -33.82
N SER A 680 12.53 -17.94 -33.72
CA SER A 680 11.82 -17.43 -32.54
C SER A 680 10.47 -18.14 -32.30
N ASN A 681 10.00 -18.04 -31.07
CA ASN A 681 8.72 -18.63 -30.62
C ASN A 681 7.48 -18.13 -31.42
N LYS A 682 7.52 -16.97 -32.09
CA LYS A 682 6.41 -16.40 -32.88
C LYS A 682 6.40 -16.85 -34.36
N SER A 683 7.35 -17.63 -34.81
CA SER A 683 7.46 -18.05 -36.22
C SER A 683 6.56 -19.24 -36.52
N LYS A 684 6.22 -19.41 -37.84
CA LYS A 684 5.42 -20.54 -38.34
C LYS A 684 6.24 -21.83 -38.51
N GLY A 685 7.56 -21.71 -38.65
CA GLY A 685 8.43 -22.82 -38.98
C GLY A 685 8.51 -23.12 -40.47
N VAL A 686 8.97 -24.34 -40.78
CA VAL A 686 9.24 -24.83 -42.13
C VAL A 686 8.50 -26.13 -42.41
N LYS A 687 8.35 -26.51 -43.68
CA LYS A 687 7.74 -27.78 -44.07
C LYS A 687 8.62 -28.96 -43.57
N ALA A 688 8.04 -29.85 -42.78
CA ALA A 688 8.70 -30.98 -42.18
C ALA A 688 8.71 -32.21 -43.14
N MET A 689 7.53 -32.51 -43.70
CA MET A 689 7.23 -33.71 -44.47
C MET A 689 6.36 -33.41 -45.69
N ASN A 690 6.50 -34.19 -46.78
CA ASN A 690 5.61 -34.10 -47.91
C ASN A 690 4.41 -35.06 -47.74
N LEU A 691 3.34 -34.51 -47.23
CA LEU A 691 2.10 -35.25 -46.97
C LEU A 691 1.29 -35.40 -48.28
N SER A 692 0.58 -36.54 -48.42
CA SER A 692 -0.43 -36.76 -49.44
C SER A 692 -1.66 -35.87 -49.13
N LYS A 693 -2.62 -35.75 -50.13
CA LYS A 693 -3.75 -34.81 -50.00
C LYS A 693 -4.64 -35.04 -48.75
N ASP A 694 -4.75 -36.29 -48.29
CA ASP A 694 -5.63 -36.70 -47.19
C ASP A 694 -4.80 -37.30 -46.03
N ASP A 695 -3.52 -36.91 -45.88
CA ASP A 695 -2.63 -37.38 -44.83
C ASP A 695 -2.20 -36.23 -43.92
N CYS A 696 -2.00 -36.53 -42.65
CA CYS A 696 -1.57 -35.57 -41.64
C CYS A 696 -0.39 -36.16 -40.84
N VAL A 697 0.36 -35.32 -40.21
CA VAL A 697 1.35 -35.77 -39.22
C VAL A 697 0.62 -36.25 -37.96
N ALA A 698 0.87 -37.46 -37.52
CA ALA A 698 0.30 -38.04 -36.30
C ALA A 698 1.08 -37.62 -35.08
N SER A 699 2.39 -37.74 -35.09
CA SER A 699 3.27 -37.41 -33.95
C SER A 699 4.71 -37.23 -34.40
N ILE A 700 5.51 -36.58 -33.55
CA ILE A 700 6.96 -36.53 -33.65
C ILE A 700 7.61 -37.03 -32.35
N CYS A 701 8.81 -37.58 -32.48
CA CYS A 701 9.69 -37.83 -31.35
C CYS A 701 11.13 -37.51 -31.74
N VAL A 702 11.98 -37.28 -30.75
CA VAL A 702 13.40 -37.01 -30.93
C VAL A 702 14.21 -38.17 -30.32
N SER A 703 15.07 -38.76 -31.10
CA SER A 703 16.00 -39.79 -30.67
C SER A 703 17.35 -39.20 -30.32
N GLN A 704 17.84 -39.53 -29.15
CA GLN A 704 19.12 -39.07 -28.60
C GLN A 704 20.19 -40.17 -28.66
N ASN A 705 19.75 -41.42 -28.82
CA ASN A 705 20.66 -42.56 -28.89
C ASN A 705 20.22 -43.54 -29.99
N ARG A 706 21.14 -44.03 -30.80
CA ARG A 706 20.89 -45.00 -31.89
C ARG A 706 20.38 -46.36 -31.42
N GLU A 707 20.51 -46.69 -30.14
CA GLU A 707 20.04 -47.94 -29.55
C GLU A 707 18.56 -47.90 -29.15
N GLU A 708 17.97 -46.69 -29.05
CA GLU A 708 16.54 -46.51 -28.80
C GLU A 708 15.71 -47.11 -29.92
N GLN A 709 14.51 -47.53 -29.56
CA GLN A 709 13.53 -48.13 -30.48
C GLN A 709 12.28 -47.25 -30.57
N VAL A 710 11.62 -47.42 -31.69
CA VAL A 710 10.39 -46.65 -31.97
C VAL A 710 9.17 -47.49 -31.61
N LEU A 711 8.36 -47.01 -30.66
CA LEU A 711 7.08 -47.60 -30.32
C LEU A 711 5.97 -46.80 -31.01
N VAL A 712 5.15 -47.49 -31.82
CA VAL A 712 4.08 -46.90 -32.59
C VAL A 712 2.73 -47.45 -32.13
N SER A 713 1.77 -46.56 -31.88
CA SER A 713 0.40 -46.91 -31.52
C SER A 713 -0.58 -46.50 -32.62
N THR A 714 -1.69 -47.21 -32.74
CA THR A 714 -2.75 -46.94 -33.73
C THR A 714 -4.07 -46.64 -33.05
N THR A 715 -4.99 -46.00 -33.81
CA THR A 715 -6.36 -45.73 -33.35
C THR A 715 -7.18 -47.00 -33.11
N THR A 716 -6.74 -48.14 -33.61
CA THR A 716 -7.35 -49.47 -33.39
C THR A 716 -6.72 -50.22 -32.22
N LEU A 717 -6.05 -49.52 -31.31
CA LEU A 717 -5.43 -50.09 -30.08
C LEU A 717 -4.39 -51.18 -30.36
N SER A 718 -3.68 -51.07 -31.47
CA SER A 718 -2.58 -51.96 -31.83
C SER A 718 -1.24 -51.27 -31.64
N LEU A 719 -0.25 -52.01 -31.12
CA LEU A 719 1.09 -51.54 -30.81
C LEU A 719 2.15 -52.22 -31.67
N LYS A 720 3.23 -51.53 -31.93
CA LYS A 720 4.37 -52.07 -32.66
C LYS A 720 5.62 -51.43 -32.18
N ARG A 721 6.63 -52.23 -31.81
CA ARG A 721 7.99 -51.75 -31.51
C ARG A 721 8.87 -52.09 -32.70
N MET A 722 9.73 -51.15 -33.12
CA MET A 722 10.61 -51.34 -34.26
C MET A 722 11.96 -50.63 -33.97
N LYS A 723 13.02 -51.07 -34.65
CA LYS A 723 14.32 -50.36 -34.59
C LYS A 723 14.19 -49.05 -35.36
N GLN A 724 14.78 -47.97 -34.83
CA GLN A 724 14.81 -46.69 -35.55
C GLN A 724 15.52 -46.80 -36.93
N THR A 725 16.49 -47.69 -37.10
CA THR A 725 17.19 -47.99 -38.35
C THR A 725 16.26 -48.47 -39.47
N GLU A 726 15.07 -48.89 -39.18
CA GLU A 726 14.02 -49.26 -40.16
C GLU A 726 13.37 -48.03 -40.81
N ILE A 727 13.61 -46.83 -40.23
CA ILE A 727 13.17 -45.56 -40.81
C ILE A 727 14.38 -44.99 -41.55
N ALA A 728 14.32 -44.93 -42.87
CA ALA A 728 15.44 -44.42 -43.65
C ALA A 728 15.67 -42.91 -43.41
N PRO A 729 16.90 -42.48 -43.14
CA PRO A 729 17.21 -41.06 -43.02
C PRO A 729 17.10 -40.41 -44.39
N LEU A 730 16.30 -39.36 -44.48
CA LEU A 730 16.07 -38.61 -45.72
C LEU A 730 16.10 -37.11 -45.41
N ASN A 731 16.51 -36.32 -46.36
CA ASN A 731 16.45 -34.86 -46.18
C ASN A 731 14.98 -34.34 -46.20
N ARG A 732 14.72 -33.38 -45.34
CA ARG A 732 13.41 -32.70 -45.36
C ARG A 732 13.28 -31.72 -46.56
N PRO A 733 12.07 -31.47 -47.09
CA PRO A 733 10.88 -32.27 -46.89
C PRO A 733 10.83 -33.48 -47.82
N ALA A 734 10.65 -34.67 -47.27
CA ALA A 734 10.44 -35.90 -48.04
C ALA A 734 9.10 -36.54 -47.62
N LYS A 735 8.64 -37.53 -48.37
CA LYS A 735 7.41 -38.28 -48.01
C LYS A 735 7.69 -39.32 -46.92
N GLY A 736 8.92 -39.77 -46.80
CA GLY A 736 9.32 -40.85 -45.92
C GLY A 736 8.95 -42.24 -46.48
N ASN A 737 9.32 -43.28 -45.72
CA ASN A 737 9.04 -44.68 -46.05
C ASN A 737 7.88 -45.23 -45.24
N ARG A 738 7.22 -46.25 -45.77
CA ARG A 738 6.14 -46.91 -44.99
C ARG A 738 6.73 -47.69 -43.82
N ILE A 739 6.16 -47.47 -42.64
CA ILE A 739 6.52 -48.13 -41.35
C ILE A 739 5.49 -49.16 -40.92
N CYS A 740 4.46 -49.41 -41.72
CA CYS A 740 3.43 -50.44 -41.48
C CYS A 740 2.86 -51.01 -42.79
N LYS A 741 2.36 -52.24 -42.73
CA LYS A 741 1.67 -52.86 -43.85
C LYS A 741 0.33 -52.21 -44.13
N LEU A 742 0.03 -51.89 -45.36
CA LEU A 742 -1.26 -51.36 -45.74
C LEU A 742 -2.31 -52.50 -45.77
N VAL A 743 -3.30 -52.43 -44.91
CA VAL A 743 -4.47 -53.32 -44.89
C VAL A 743 -5.62 -52.59 -45.50
N LYS A 744 -6.05 -52.97 -46.72
CA LYS A 744 -7.09 -52.25 -47.46
C LYS A 744 -8.48 -52.31 -46.82
N SER A 745 -8.79 -53.42 -46.14
CA SER A 745 -10.10 -53.64 -45.44
C SER A 745 -10.22 -52.90 -44.10
N ASN A 746 -9.10 -52.58 -43.46
CA ASN A 746 -9.08 -51.82 -42.20
C ASN A 746 -7.71 -51.12 -42.10
N PRO A 747 -7.63 -49.88 -42.64
CA PRO A 747 -6.37 -49.15 -42.64
C PRO A 747 -5.99 -48.76 -41.20
N ASN A 748 -4.75 -49.12 -40.79
CA ASN A 748 -4.20 -48.66 -39.53
C ASN A 748 -3.93 -47.17 -39.61
N VAL A 749 -4.58 -46.38 -38.75
CA VAL A 749 -4.31 -44.97 -38.57
C VAL A 749 -3.38 -44.83 -37.36
N ILE A 750 -2.23 -44.23 -37.59
CA ILE A 750 -1.24 -44.01 -36.52
C ILE A 750 -1.75 -42.92 -35.58
N LEU A 751 -1.63 -43.17 -34.29
CA LEU A 751 -2.04 -42.24 -33.23
C LEU A 751 -0.83 -41.51 -32.62
N ASN A 752 0.15 -42.26 -32.11
CA ASN A 752 1.34 -41.70 -31.46
C ASN A 752 2.60 -42.51 -31.77
N VAL A 753 3.74 -41.82 -31.58
CA VAL A 753 5.07 -42.38 -31.69
C VAL A 753 5.92 -41.95 -30.52
N HIS A 754 6.63 -42.91 -29.90
CA HIS A 754 7.50 -42.66 -28.77
C HIS A 754 8.87 -43.33 -28.97
N MET A 755 9.92 -42.70 -28.46
CA MET A 755 11.22 -43.34 -28.30
C MET A 755 11.22 -44.13 -26.99
N VAL A 756 11.69 -45.40 -27.06
CA VAL A 756 11.74 -46.30 -25.91
C VAL A 756 13.02 -47.07 -25.93
N ASP A 757 13.57 -47.41 -24.76
CA ASP A 757 14.56 -48.48 -24.59
C ASP A 757 13.83 -49.74 -24.08
N LEU A 758 14.59 -50.83 -23.85
CA LEU A 758 13.96 -52.10 -23.44
C LEU A 758 13.35 -52.08 -22.06
N LYS A 759 13.78 -51.17 -21.18
CA LYS A 759 13.32 -51.04 -19.80
C LYS A 759 12.31 -49.91 -19.59
N THR A 760 12.12 -49.06 -20.63
CA THR A 760 11.18 -47.95 -20.50
C THR A 760 9.76 -48.44 -20.15
N PRO A 761 9.25 -48.14 -18.97
CA PRO A 761 7.87 -48.46 -18.62
C PRO A 761 6.97 -47.46 -19.35
N PHE A 762 5.79 -47.92 -19.72
CA PHE A 762 4.72 -47.08 -20.21
C PHE A 762 3.39 -47.57 -19.69
N GLU A 763 2.50 -46.64 -19.55
CA GLU A 763 1.18 -46.91 -19.01
C GLU A 763 0.10 -46.63 -20.05
N ILE A 764 -0.84 -47.52 -20.14
CA ILE A 764 -2.05 -47.38 -20.93
C ILE A 764 -3.23 -47.43 -19.96
N TYR A 765 -4.01 -46.37 -19.95
CA TYR A 765 -5.26 -46.32 -19.21
C TYR A 765 -6.43 -46.79 -20.05
N THR A 766 -7.09 -47.82 -19.55
CA THR A 766 -8.36 -48.37 -20.06
C THR A 766 -9.43 -48.25 -18.95
N GLU A 767 -10.16 -49.27 -18.63
CA GLU A 767 -10.94 -49.39 -17.40
C GLU A 767 -9.99 -49.57 -16.19
N ASP A 768 -8.80 -50.21 -16.39
CA ASP A 768 -7.71 -50.40 -15.44
C ASP A 768 -6.40 -49.80 -15.96
N ILE A 769 -5.41 -49.62 -15.09
CA ILE A 769 -4.06 -49.23 -15.45
C ILE A 769 -3.31 -50.48 -15.93
N MET A 770 -2.93 -50.43 -17.20
CA MET A 770 -2.05 -51.46 -17.77
C MET A 770 -0.63 -50.92 -17.85
N ARG A 771 0.30 -51.55 -17.15
CA ARG A 771 1.72 -51.18 -17.14
C ARG A 771 2.50 -52.21 -17.98
N PHE A 772 3.29 -51.70 -18.91
CA PHE A 772 4.13 -52.51 -19.76
C PHE A 772 5.58 -52.01 -19.72
N GLU A 773 6.49 -52.94 -19.84
CA GLU A 773 7.85 -52.56 -20.28
C GLU A 773 7.93 -52.71 -21.81
N ALA A 774 8.71 -51.81 -22.46
CA ALA A 774 8.83 -51.84 -23.92
C ALA A 774 9.24 -53.23 -24.47
N LYS A 775 10.04 -54.01 -23.71
CA LYS A 775 10.42 -55.36 -24.06
C LYS A 775 9.24 -56.34 -24.26
N GLU A 776 8.09 -56.07 -23.63
CA GLU A 776 6.89 -56.94 -23.74
C GLU A 776 6.21 -56.77 -25.09
N ILE A 777 6.42 -55.67 -25.79
CA ILE A 777 5.89 -55.47 -27.11
C ILE A 777 6.84 -56.08 -28.13
N SER A 778 6.35 -56.94 -29.00
CA SER A 778 7.16 -57.65 -29.97
C SER A 778 7.94 -56.71 -30.88
N LEU A 779 9.25 -56.92 -31.05
CA LEU A 779 10.09 -56.24 -32.03
C LEU A 779 9.72 -56.71 -33.45
N MET A 780 9.34 -55.80 -34.29
CA MET A 780 8.86 -56.08 -35.65
C MET A 780 9.58 -55.16 -36.67
N ASN A 781 9.73 -55.62 -37.90
CA ASN A 781 10.22 -54.79 -39.00
C ASN A 781 9.19 -53.82 -39.53
N ALA A 782 9.64 -52.85 -40.31
CA ALA A 782 8.77 -51.76 -40.83
C ALA A 782 7.53 -52.29 -41.61
N GLN A 783 7.67 -53.37 -42.36
CA GLN A 783 6.61 -53.93 -43.19
C GLN A 783 5.65 -54.90 -42.45
N ALA A 784 5.89 -55.15 -41.17
CA ALA A 784 5.01 -56.03 -40.38
C ALA A 784 3.69 -55.34 -40.00
N THR A 785 2.70 -56.14 -39.62
CA THR A 785 1.44 -55.68 -39.03
C THR A 785 1.63 -55.32 -37.55
N PHE A 786 0.68 -54.67 -36.97
CA PHE A 786 0.67 -54.36 -35.56
C PHE A 786 0.26 -55.56 -34.70
N SER A 787 0.71 -55.66 -33.48
CA SER A 787 0.20 -56.58 -32.47
C SER A 787 -0.87 -55.92 -31.60
N SER A 788 -1.80 -56.72 -31.07
CA SER A 788 -2.86 -56.24 -30.18
C SER A 788 -2.68 -56.86 -28.78
N PRO A 789 -1.68 -56.42 -28.01
CA PRO A 789 -1.40 -57.01 -26.72
C PRO A 789 -2.47 -56.71 -25.68
N LEU A 790 -3.32 -55.70 -25.94
CA LEU A 790 -4.37 -55.24 -25.01
C LEU A 790 -5.69 -56.02 -25.08
N GLY A 791 -5.81 -57.01 -26.01
CA GLY A 791 -7.10 -57.70 -26.23
C GLY A 791 -8.16 -56.79 -26.87
N LYS A 792 -9.44 -57.01 -26.58
CA LYS A 792 -10.54 -56.13 -27.00
C LYS A 792 -10.78 -55.03 -25.94
N VAL A 793 -10.31 -53.88 -26.18
CA VAL A 793 -10.50 -52.68 -25.34
C VAL A 793 -11.18 -51.61 -26.20
N ASP A 794 -12.23 -50.97 -25.68
CA ASP A 794 -13.01 -50.01 -26.45
C ASP A 794 -12.35 -48.63 -26.54
N LYS A 795 -11.61 -48.25 -25.51
CA LYS A 795 -10.80 -46.97 -25.43
C LYS A 795 -9.54 -47.19 -24.68
N PHE A 796 -8.49 -46.46 -25.05
CA PHE A 796 -7.31 -46.31 -24.23
C PHE A 796 -6.77 -44.88 -24.28
N GLU A 797 -6.02 -44.51 -23.24
CA GLU A 797 -5.28 -43.27 -23.17
C GLU A 797 -3.81 -43.61 -23.03
N TRP A 798 -2.97 -43.01 -23.84
CA TRP A 798 -1.55 -43.06 -23.70
C TRP A 798 -1.09 -42.00 -22.75
N VAL A 799 -0.43 -42.37 -21.66
CA VAL A 799 0.10 -41.45 -20.64
C VAL A 799 1.61 -41.41 -20.79
N SER A 800 2.14 -40.24 -21.09
CA SER A 800 3.59 -40.01 -21.12
C SER A 800 4.14 -39.73 -19.73
N PRO A 801 5.34 -40.20 -19.41
CA PRO A 801 6.04 -39.76 -18.20
C PRO A 801 6.32 -38.28 -18.28
N LEU A 802 6.26 -37.57 -17.16
CA LEU A 802 6.65 -36.18 -17.05
C LEU A 802 8.19 -36.13 -17.05
N GLU A 803 8.77 -35.47 -18.03
CA GLU A 803 10.21 -35.38 -18.19
C GLU A 803 10.79 -34.18 -17.39
N ASN A 804 11.86 -34.42 -16.64
CA ASN A 804 12.64 -33.45 -15.91
C ASN A 804 13.85 -32.99 -16.73
N VAL A 805 14.02 -31.70 -16.90
CA VAL A 805 15.15 -31.07 -17.59
C VAL A 805 16.09 -30.46 -16.57
N THR A 806 17.19 -31.18 -16.25
CA THR A 806 18.19 -30.76 -15.28
C THR A 806 19.52 -30.53 -15.96
N ASP A 807 20.24 -29.48 -15.64
CA ASP A 807 21.62 -29.16 -16.07
C ASP A 807 21.95 -29.43 -17.55
N GLY A 808 21.00 -29.24 -18.49
CA GLY A 808 21.23 -29.49 -19.92
C GLY A 808 21.10 -30.95 -20.33
N SER A 809 20.85 -31.84 -19.39
CA SER A 809 20.44 -33.22 -19.61
C SER A 809 18.99 -33.43 -19.08
N TRP A 810 18.28 -34.35 -19.65
CA TRP A 810 16.97 -34.75 -19.10
C TRP A 810 17.17 -36.11 -18.38
N VAL A 811 16.38 -36.30 -17.33
CA VAL A 811 16.35 -37.54 -16.56
C VAL A 811 14.99 -38.15 -16.73
N LYS A 812 14.89 -39.41 -17.20
CA LYS A 812 13.63 -40.17 -17.17
C LYS A 812 13.31 -40.53 -15.72
N GLN A 813 12.06 -40.68 -15.41
CA GLN A 813 11.53 -40.92 -14.06
C GLN A 813 12.12 -42.15 -13.37
N ASP A 814 12.69 -43.11 -14.13
CA ASP A 814 13.27 -44.36 -13.63
C ASP A 814 14.65 -44.20 -12.99
N ASP A 815 15.28 -43.03 -13.10
CA ASP A 815 16.60 -42.75 -12.51
C ASP A 815 16.48 -42.28 -11.03
N PHE A 816 15.28 -42.07 -10.52
CA PHE A 816 15.05 -41.89 -9.10
C PHE A 816 14.92 -43.25 -8.44
N GLU A 817 16.04 -43.80 -7.95
CA GLU A 817 16.00 -44.91 -6.98
C GLU A 817 15.06 -44.47 -5.85
N GLN A 818 14.03 -45.25 -5.57
CA GLN A 818 13.24 -45.13 -4.35
C GLN A 818 14.20 -45.15 -3.18
N PRO A 819 14.28 -44.14 -2.30
CA PRO A 819 15.02 -44.27 -1.08
C PRO A 819 14.44 -45.48 -0.33
N SER A 820 15.24 -46.52 -0.17
CA SER A 820 14.82 -47.70 0.58
C SER A 820 14.59 -47.24 2.01
N LEU A 821 13.41 -47.57 2.56
CA LEU A 821 13.01 -47.31 3.95
C LEU A 821 13.93 -47.98 4.99
N PHE A 822 15.09 -48.53 4.59
CA PHE A 822 15.97 -49.37 5.42
C PHE A 822 17.40 -48.87 5.57
N ASP A 823 17.76 -47.68 5.09
CA ASP A 823 19.13 -47.13 5.24
C ASP A 823 19.29 -46.18 6.45
N GLU A 824 18.39 -46.16 7.41
CA GLU A 824 18.59 -45.52 8.72
C GLU A 824 19.06 -46.49 9.79
N GLU A 825 20.11 -47.27 9.52
CA GLU A 825 20.93 -47.88 10.58
C GLU A 825 22.35 -48.11 10.07
N LYS A 826 23.13 -47.01 10.06
CA LYS A 826 24.61 -47.03 10.23
C LYS A 826 25.22 -45.67 9.86
N ALA A 827 25.20 -44.72 10.79
CA ALA A 827 26.33 -43.81 11.05
C ALA A 827 26.03 -43.00 12.35
#